data_4f9128ac4c407811d571a47e2d553dff
#
_entry.id   4f9128ac4c407811d571a47e2d553dff
#
_cell.length_a   1.000
_cell.length_b   1.000
_cell.length_c   1.000
_cell.angle_alpha   90.00
_cell.angle_beta   90.00
_cell.angle_gamma   90.00
#
_symmetry.space_group_name_H-M   'P 1'
#
loop_
_entity.id
_entity.type
_entity.pdbx_description
1 polymer ?
#
loop_
_entity_poly.entity_id
_entity_poly.type
_entity_poly.pdbx_seq_one_letter_code
_entity_poly.pdbx_strand_id
1 'polypeptide(L)'
;MMENDIKLGTELDDRQEKDNKKLELKIDGISCQACVAKIERKLSRTDGVEKALVNISNNMADIEYDEKEIKASEIMKIIEKLGYTPKRREDLKDKEEALRAEKKLKSELTKSKIAIVLSLILMYISMSHMFGLPVPHIIYPVDHIFNYVAIQFIIAVTVMIIGKRFYKVGFRQLFMLSPNMDSLVAVGTSSAFIYSLYISYKIFADNNIHLMHSLYYESAAMIIAFVMLGKYLETLSKGKASAAIKKLVNFQAKKANIIRNGEIVEIDINEVSKGDIVFIKPGEKIPVDGRIIEGHSTIDEAMITGESIPVEKLENDKVYSGSINKDGALKVIVNATEGETLISKIAKLVEDAQMTKAPIARLADKVSLIFVPTVIFIAIFAALLWWFLIKYNVVSVNQNSFEFVLTIFISILIIACPCSLGLATPTAIMVGTGKGAELGILIKSGEALEKLNQIDTIVFDKTGTLTEGTPKVIDIVSLTNIDKDEILKIAASMEVSSEHPLGKAVYDEAKEKNINLYDVKNFLSISGRGVIGEIEAKKYLLGNKKLLLDNNIKDLHEEEIHKYELQGKTTILLADEEKLIAFITLADVVRNESLELIKKLKKENIKTYMLTGDNERTARVIAEKLGIDDVIAEVSPEDKYKKVKELQEQGKKVAMVGDGINDSPALAQADVGMAIGSGTDIAIESADIVLMGKDIETIFTAIRLSRATIKNIKENLFWAFFYNTCGIPIAGGLLYLFTGHLLNPMIAGLAMGMSSVSVVSNALRLKRFK
;
A
#
# COMPACT_ATOMS: atom_id res chain seq x y z
N MET A 1 0.36 18.92 58.82
CA MET A 1 -0.46 19.10 57.61
C MET A 1 0.40 19.75 56.54
N MET A 2 1.62 19.23 56.34
CA MET A 2 2.60 19.67 55.36
C MET A 2 3.68 18.57 55.13
N GLU A 3 3.25 17.32 54.91
CA GLU A 3 4.21 16.22 54.67
C GLU A 3 3.65 15.14 53.71
N ASN A 4 2.50 15.39 53.03
CA ASN A 4 1.90 14.41 52.14
C ASN A 4 1.84 14.82 50.66
N ASP A 5 2.42 15.95 50.25
CA ASP A 5 2.37 16.45 48.87
C ASP A 5 3.68 16.23 48.05
N ILE A 6 4.61 15.43 48.57
CA ILE A 6 5.91 15.15 47.88
C ILE A 6 6.01 13.69 47.38
N LYS A 7 4.94 12.90 47.44
CA LYS A 7 4.97 11.50 46.96
C LYS A 7 4.17 11.22 45.68
N LEU A 8 3.66 12.23 45.00
CA LEU A 8 2.95 12.06 43.69
C LEU A 8 3.74 12.57 42.47
N GLY A 9 5.01 12.91 42.64
CA GLY A 9 5.89 13.46 41.58
C GLY A 9 7.02 12.53 41.10
N THR A 10 7.07 11.27 41.51
CA THR A 10 8.22 10.37 41.18
C THR A 10 7.82 9.03 40.54
N GLU A 11 6.63 8.90 40.00
CA GLU A 11 6.21 7.71 39.20
C GLU A 11 6.04 7.95 37.72
N LEU A 12 6.56 9.04 37.17
CA LEU A 12 6.43 9.40 35.74
C LEU A 12 7.82 9.68 35.14
N ASP A 13 8.81 8.82 35.33
CA ASP A 13 10.03 8.89 34.51
C ASP A 13 10.93 7.64 34.63
N ASP A 14 10.37 6.46 34.46
CA ASP A 14 11.15 5.24 34.23
C ASP A 14 10.66 4.50 32.96
N ARG A 15 10.30 5.24 31.93
CA ARG A 15 10.39 4.72 30.56
C ARG A 15 11.85 4.90 30.14
N GLN A 16 12.69 3.93 30.48
CA GLN A 16 13.99 3.75 29.83
C GLN A 16 13.76 3.91 28.32
N GLU A 17 14.45 4.86 27.70
CA GLU A 17 14.54 4.96 26.25
C GLU A 17 14.99 3.59 25.73
N LYS A 18 14.05 2.82 25.22
CA LYS A 18 14.35 1.56 24.55
C LYS A 18 15.05 1.92 23.25
N ASP A 19 16.25 1.41 23.09
CA ASP A 19 17.10 1.61 21.92
C ASP A 19 16.59 0.70 20.79
N ASN A 20 15.36 0.99 20.32
CA ASN A 20 14.66 0.16 19.34
C ASN A 20 15.35 0.27 17.99
N LYS A 21 15.97 -0.81 17.55
CA LYS A 21 16.56 -0.92 16.21
C LYS A 21 15.62 -1.66 15.25
N LYS A 22 15.66 -1.26 14.00
CA LYS A 22 14.95 -1.92 12.90
C LYS A 22 15.92 -2.83 12.14
N LEU A 23 15.54 -4.11 11.96
CA LEU A 23 16.27 -5.10 11.19
C LEU A 23 15.45 -5.55 9.99
N GLU A 24 15.92 -5.23 8.80
CA GLU A 24 15.31 -5.69 7.55
C GLU A 24 16.04 -6.94 7.04
N LEU A 25 15.31 -8.04 6.92
CA LEU A 25 15.85 -9.32 6.46
C LEU A 25 15.10 -9.82 5.22
N LYS A 26 15.84 -10.37 4.28
CA LYS A 26 15.28 -11.25 3.24
C LYS A 26 15.34 -12.69 3.70
N ILE A 27 14.22 -13.39 3.68
CA ILE A 27 14.11 -14.77 4.18
C ILE A 27 13.84 -15.73 3.01
N ASP A 28 14.83 -16.49 2.62
CA ASP A 28 14.68 -17.54 1.61
C ASP A 28 14.01 -18.78 2.21
N GLY A 29 13.08 -19.39 1.46
CA GLY A 29 12.42 -20.65 1.85
C GLY A 29 10.97 -20.48 2.30
N ILE A 30 10.45 -19.25 2.45
CA ILE A 30 9.03 -19.01 2.71
C ILE A 30 8.24 -19.46 1.46
N SER A 31 7.25 -20.33 1.66
CA SER A 31 6.46 -20.90 0.57
C SER A 31 4.96 -20.74 0.71
N CYS A 32 4.49 -20.43 1.92
CA CYS A 32 3.07 -20.28 2.22
C CYS A 32 2.86 -19.43 3.48
N GLN A 33 1.61 -19.02 3.70
CA GLN A 33 1.23 -18.16 4.81
C GLN A 33 1.46 -18.81 6.19
N ALA A 34 1.32 -20.12 6.29
CA ALA A 34 1.65 -20.84 7.52
C ALA A 34 3.13 -20.71 7.91
N CYS A 35 4.04 -20.63 6.92
CA CYS A 35 5.46 -20.39 7.17
C CYS A 35 5.69 -19.00 7.76
N VAL A 36 5.01 -17.98 7.22
CA VAL A 36 5.05 -16.59 7.71
C VAL A 36 4.57 -16.53 9.16
N ALA A 37 3.38 -17.04 9.42
CA ALA A 37 2.78 -17.03 10.76
C ALA A 37 3.64 -17.77 11.80
N LYS A 38 4.36 -18.83 11.39
CA LYS A 38 5.29 -19.54 12.27
C LYS A 38 6.49 -18.69 12.66
N ILE A 39 7.09 -17.97 11.69
CA ILE A 39 8.22 -17.09 11.94
C ILE A 39 7.79 -15.95 12.86
N GLU A 40 6.71 -15.24 12.52
CA GLU A 40 6.19 -14.12 13.31
C GLU A 40 5.84 -14.56 14.74
N ARG A 41 5.12 -15.66 14.89
CA ARG A 41 4.75 -16.19 16.23
C ARG A 41 5.96 -16.54 17.07
N LYS A 42 7.04 -17.07 16.48
CA LYS A 42 8.25 -17.40 17.23
C LYS A 42 9.01 -16.17 17.64
N LEU A 43 9.15 -15.20 16.73
CA LEU A 43 9.85 -13.94 17.00
C LEU A 43 9.10 -13.08 18.03
N SER A 44 7.77 -12.94 17.90
CA SER A 44 6.94 -12.17 18.86
C SER A 44 6.90 -12.79 20.28
N ARG A 45 7.42 -14.02 20.46
CA ARG A 45 7.55 -14.68 21.76
C ARG A 45 9.00 -14.72 22.25
N THR A 46 9.87 -14.03 21.57
CA THR A 46 11.29 -13.95 21.90
C THR A 46 11.51 -12.62 22.64
N ASP A 47 12.07 -12.69 23.83
CA ASP A 47 12.38 -11.51 24.63
C ASP A 47 13.30 -10.58 23.83
N GLY A 48 13.07 -9.28 23.90
CA GLY A 48 13.78 -8.26 23.16
C GLY A 48 13.27 -8.03 21.72
N VAL A 49 12.28 -8.78 21.24
CA VAL A 49 11.61 -8.52 19.95
C VAL A 49 10.24 -7.87 20.19
N GLU A 50 10.09 -6.62 19.80
CA GLU A 50 8.84 -5.88 19.97
C GLU A 50 7.84 -6.18 18.86
N LYS A 51 8.34 -6.21 17.61
CA LYS A 51 7.49 -6.43 16.44
C LYS A 51 8.23 -7.23 15.38
N ALA A 52 7.54 -8.17 14.77
CA ALA A 52 8.06 -8.93 13.65
C ALA A 52 6.96 -9.06 12.58
N LEU A 53 7.21 -8.50 11.42
CA LEU A 53 6.33 -8.56 10.25
C LEU A 53 7.06 -9.27 9.11
N VAL A 54 6.42 -10.28 8.55
CA VAL A 54 6.98 -11.05 7.43
C VAL A 54 6.02 -11.01 6.25
N ASN A 55 6.51 -10.60 5.10
CA ASN A 55 5.74 -10.51 3.87
C ASN A 55 6.12 -11.64 2.89
N ILE A 56 5.14 -12.46 2.55
CA ILE A 56 5.31 -13.58 1.61
C ILE A 56 5.50 -13.11 0.16
N SER A 57 5.05 -11.90 -0.20
CA SER A 57 5.07 -11.44 -1.59
C SER A 57 6.48 -11.10 -2.07
N ASN A 58 7.29 -10.50 -1.21
CA ASN A 58 8.69 -10.13 -1.47
C ASN A 58 9.70 -10.93 -0.65
N ASN A 59 9.24 -11.82 0.25
CA ASN A 59 10.05 -12.58 1.19
C ASN A 59 10.89 -11.72 2.14
N MET A 60 10.41 -10.52 2.47
CA MET A 60 11.05 -9.60 3.42
C MET A 60 10.47 -9.77 4.82
N ALA A 61 11.29 -9.49 5.82
CA ALA A 61 10.88 -9.38 7.21
C ALA A 61 11.40 -8.08 7.81
N ASP A 62 10.50 -7.33 8.46
CA ASP A 62 10.80 -6.16 9.26
C ASP A 62 10.66 -6.53 10.72
N ILE A 63 11.73 -6.35 11.50
CA ILE A 63 11.81 -6.76 12.89
C ILE A 63 12.28 -5.56 13.68
N GLU A 64 11.45 -5.12 14.64
CA GLU A 64 11.79 -4.10 15.62
C GLU A 64 12.22 -4.81 16.92
N TYR A 65 13.40 -4.48 17.44
CA TYR A 65 13.99 -5.18 18.56
C TYR A 65 14.86 -4.25 19.43
N ASP A 66 14.98 -4.56 20.70
CA ASP A 66 15.89 -3.91 21.64
C ASP A 66 17.28 -4.55 21.55
N GLU A 67 18.28 -3.79 21.08
CA GLU A 67 19.65 -4.30 20.92
C GLU A 67 20.33 -4.65 22.25
N LYS A 68 19.84 -4.12 23.36
CA LYS A 68 20.34 -4.45 24.71
C LYS A 68 19.90 -5.85 25.16
N GLU A 69 18.72 -6.30 24.71
CA GLU A 69 18.15 -7.61 25.07
C GLU A 69 18.49 -8.71 24.07
N ILE A 70 18.50 -8.43 22.76
CA ILE A 70 18.78 -9.43 21.73
C ILE A 70 19.56 -8.83 20.55
N LYS A 71 20.54 -9.57 20.04
CA LYS A 71 21.33 -9.14 18.88
C LYS A 71 20.71 -9.60 17.56
N ALA A 72 20.89 -8.82 16.48
CA ALA A 72 20.45 -9.17 15.13
C ALA A 72 20.91 -10.58 14.68
N SER A 73 22.13 -11.00 15.07
CA SER A 73 22.67 -12.33 14.77
C SER A 73 21.91 -13.46 15.46
N GLU A 74 21.31 -13.22 16.62
CA GLU A 74 20.52 -14.21 17.35
C GLU A 74 19.14 -14.36 16.73
N ILE A 75 18.52 -13.23 16.32
CA ILE A 75 17.28 -13.22 15.54
C ILE A 75 17.45 -14.05 14.26
N MET A 76 18.54 -13.85 13.54
CA MET A 76 18.84 -14.63 12.33
C MET A 76 18.98 -16.12 12.65
N LYS A 77 19.68 -16.49 13.72
CA LYS A 77 19.80 -17.89 14.16
C LYS A 77 18.47 -18.53 14.53
N ILE A 78 17.55 -17.76 15.14
CA ILE A 78 16.20 -18.25 15.45
C ILE A 78 15.46 -18.60 14.14
N ILE A 79 15.54 -17.74 13.13
CA ILE A 79 14.93 -17.97 11.82
C ILE A 79 15.58 -19.19 11.12
N GLU A 80 16.90 -19.37 11.23
CA GLU A 80 17.61 -20.54 10.71
C GLU A 80 17.17 -21.85 11.39
N LYS A 81 17.00 -21.85 12.71
CA LYS A 81 16.49 -23.01 13.46
C LYS A 81 15.06 -23.39 13.03
N LEU A 82 14.25 -22.43 12.58
CA LEU A 82 12.93 -22.70 12.01
C LEU A 82 12.98 -23.28 10.59
N GLY A 83 14.18 -23.32 9.98
CA GLY A 83 14.41 -23.94 8.68
C GLY A 83 14.42 -22.98 7.50
N TYR A 84 14.54 -21.71 7.73
CA TYR A 84 14.61 -20.67 6.71
C TYR A 84 16.00 -20.04 6.66
N THR A 85 16.32 -19.33 5.58
CA THR A 85 17.64 -18.70 5.39
C THR A 85 17.49 -17.19 5.37
N PRO A 86 17.79 -16.49 6.49
CA PRO A 86 17.74 -15.03 6.55
C PRO A 86 19.04 -14.43 5.94
N LYS A 87 18.90 -13.24 5.33
CA LYS A 87 20.00 -12.41 4.82
C LYS A 87 19.66 -10.95 5.14
N ARG A 88 20.64 -10.14 5.53
CA ARG A 88 20.41 -8.69 5.73
C ARG A 88 20.17 -8.02 4.39
N ARG A 89 19.26 -7.03 4.35
CA ARG A 89 18.99 -6.25 3.15
C ARG A 89 20.20 -5.42 2.71
N GLU A 90 20.95 -4.90 3.65
CA GLU A 90 22.16 -4.10 3.43
C GLU A 90 23.26 -4.88 2.68
N ASP A 91 23.33 -6.21 2.87
CA ASP A 91 24.31 -7.09 2.21
C ASP A 91 23.93 -7.40 0.74
N LEU A 92 22.78 -6.92 0.26
CA LEU A 92 22.24 -7.24 -1.05
C LEU A 92 22.53 -6.09 -2.03
N LYS A 93 23.41 -6.32 -3.00
CA LYS A 93 23.61 -5.38 -4.11
C LYS A 93 22.42 -5.51 -5.08
N ASP A 94 21.57 -4.50 -5.15
CA ASP A 94 20.29 -4.51 -5.87
C ASP A 94 20.37 -4.97 -7.33
N LYS A 95 21.41 -4.59 -8.08
CA LYS A 95 21.60 -5.01 -9.48
C LYS A 95 21.90 -6.52 -9.62
N GLU A 96 22.74 -7.08 -8.74
CA GLU A 96 23.05 -8.52 -8.75
C GLU A 96 21.85 -9.35 -8.30
N GLU A 97 21.05 -8.82 -7.37
CA GLU A 97 19.87 -9.51 -6.87
C GLU A 97 18.77 -9.59 -7.92
N ALA A 98 18.49 -8.50 -8.62
CA ALA A 98 17.54 -8.50 -9.73
C ALA A 98 17.92 -9.52 -10.81
N LEU A 99 19.20 -9.60 -11.16
CA LEU A 99 19.71 -10.57 -12.13
C LEU A 99 19.60 -12.02 -11.61
N ARG A 100 19.89 -12.25 -10.32
CA ARG A 100 19.74 -13.57 -9.67
C ARG A 100 18.26 -13.98 -9.59
N ALA A 101 17.36 -13.05 -9.27
CA ALA A 101 15.92 -13.30 -9.23
C ALA A 101 15.39 -13.66 -10.62
N GLU A 102 15.81 -12.96 -11.67
CA GLU A 102 15.43 -13.27 -13.05
C GLU A 102 15.95 -14.63 -13.50
N LYS A 103 17.23 -14.94 -13.22
CA LYS A 103 17.81 -16.27 -13.51
C LYS A 103 17.08 -17.38 -12.76
N LYS A 104 16.71 -17.15 -11.49
CA LYS A 104 15.95 -18.11 -10.68
C LYS A 104 14.56 -18.32 -11.28
N LEU A 105 13.87 -17.26 -11.67
CA LEU A 105 12.55 -17.35 -12.32
C LEU A 105 12.61 -18.11 -13.64
N LYS A 106 13.59 -17.83 -14.50
CA LYS A 106 13.81 -18.58 -15.75
C LYS A 106 14.11 -20.05 -15.49
N SER A 107 14.91 -20.37 -14.47
CA SER A 107 15.20 -21.76 -14.07
C SER A 107 13.95 -22.49 -13.57
N GLU A 108 13.14 -21.86 -12.72
CA GLU A 108 11.88 -22.45 -12.23
C GLU A 108 10.88 -22.66 -13.37
N LEU A 109 10.80 -21.72 -14.33
CA LEU A 109 10.00 -21.89 -15.55
C LEU A 109 10.45 -23.11 -16.37
N THR A 110 11.76 -23.23 -16.59
CA THR A 110 12.31 -24.34 -17.37
C THR A 110 12.02 -25.68 -16.69
N LYS A 111 12.23 -25.78 -15.37
CA LYS A 111 11.91 -26.97 -14.59
C LYS A 111 10.41 -27.30 -14.65
N SER A 112 9.53 -26.31 -14.53
CA SER A 112 8.08 -26.49 -14.62
C SER A 112 7.67 -27.00 -15.99
N LYS A 113 8.21 -26.42 -17.07
CA LYS A 113 7.96 -26.91 -18.45
C LYS A 113 8.41 -28.36 -18.64
N ILE A 114 9.62 -28.71 -18.18
CA ILE A 114 10.13 -30.09 -18.28
C ILE A 114 9.25 -31.05 -17.50
N ALA A 115 8.87 -30.69 -16.26
CA ALA A 115 7.99 -31.52 -15.43
C ALA A 115 6.62 -31.75 -16.11
N ILE A 116 6.01 -30.69 -16.70
CA ILE A 116 4.74 -30.79 -17.41
C ILE A 116 4.85 -31.70 -18.63
N VAL A 117 5.87 -31.50 -19.46
CA VAL A 117 6.06 -32.29 -20.67
C VAL A 117 6.29 -33.79 -20.32
N LEU A 118 7.15 -34.07 -19.35
CA LEU A 118 7.38 -35.44 -18.88
C LEU A 118 6.12 -36.08 -18.29
N SER A 119 5.35 -35.31 -17.51
CA SER A 119 4.09 -35.80 -16.92
C SER A 119 3.01 -36.06 -17.96
N LEU A 120 2.92 -35.22 -19.01
CA LEU A 120 2.01 -35.45 -20.14
C LEU A 120 2.40 -36.67 -20.94
N ILE A 121 3.70 -36.90 -21.19
CA ILE A 121 4.20 -38.12 -21.82
C ILE A 121 3.85 -39.34 -20.97
N LEU A 122 4.05 -39.26 -19.65
CA LEU A 122 3.72 -40.33 -18.73
C LEU A 122 2.24 -40.65 -18.73
N MET A 123 1.39 -39.61 -18.69
CA MET A 123 -0.09 -39.73 -18.79
C MET A 123 -0.49 -40.38 -20.13
N TYR A 124 0.12 -39.96 -21.24
CA TYR A 124 -0.14 -40.57 -22.54
C TYR A 124 0.19 -42.06 -22.54
N ILE A 125 1.35 -42.48 -22.00
CA ILE A 125 1.79 -43.89 -21.90
C ILE A 125 0.80 -44.65 -20.98
N SER A 126 0.45 -44.12 -19.81
CA SER A 126 -0.45 -44.78 -18.84
C SER A 126 -1.85 -45.00 -19.41
N MET A 127 -2.38 -44.00 -20.14
CA MET A 127 -3.76 -44.06 -20.68
C MET A 127 -3.83 -44.72 -22.08
N SER A 128 -2.72 -44.93 -22.73
CA SER A 128 -2.66 -45.45 -24.11
C SER A 128 -3.42 -46.77 -24.33
N HIS A 129 -3.27 -47.69 -23.39
CA HIS A 129 -3.92 -48.97 -23.47
C HIS A 129 -5.50 -48.86 -23.27
N MET A 130 -5.95 -47.94 -22.41
CA MET A 130 -7.34 -47.73 -22.14
C MET A 130 -8.11 -47.07 -23.33
N PHE A 131 -7.43 -46.19 -24.08
CA PHE A 131 -8.00 -45.47 -25.22
C PHE A 131 -7.55 -46.02 -26.59
N GLY A 132 -6.80 -47.11 -26.63
CA GLY A 132 -6.29 -47.68 -27.88
C GLY A 132 -5.30 -46.73 -28.62
N LEU A 133 -4.61 -45.84 -27.89
CA LEU A 133 -3.64 -44.91 -28.50
C LEU A 133 -2.35 -45.63 -28.95
N PRO A 134 -1.77 -45.22 -30.07
CA PRO A 134 -0.56 -45.85 -30.57
C PRO A 134 0.65 -45.55 -29.66
N VAL A 135 1.32 -46.62 -29.20
CA VAL A 135 2.60 -46.52 -28.49
C VAL A 135 3.64 -47.42 -29.18
N PRO A 136 4.94 -47.07 -29.08
CA PRO A 136 6.00 -47.94 -29.61
C PRO A 136 5.87 -49.35 -29.06
N HIS A 137 6.05 -50.37 -29.92
CA HIS A 137 5.90 -51.78 -29.55
C HIS A 137 6.77 -52.18 -28.32
N ILE A 138 7.96 -51.58 -28.19
CA ILE A 138 8.89 -51.83 -27.08
C ILE A 138 8.35 -51.45 -25.67
N ILE A 139 7.29 -50.66 -25.61
CA ILE A 139 6.60 -50.24 -24.35
C ILE A 139 5.14 -50.71 -24.32
N TYR A 140 4.74 -51.61 -25.22
CA TYR A 140 3.40 -52.15 -25.22
C TYR A 140 3.20 -53.06 -24.00
N PRO A 141 2.20 -52.77 -23.13
CA PRO A 141 2.14 -53.41 -21.80
C PRO A 141 1.92 -54.88 -21.85
N VAL A 142 1.23 -55.44 -22.89
CA VAL A 142 0.93 -56.86 -22.98
C VAL A 142 2.19 -57.65 -23.29
N ASP A 143 3.06 -57.14 -24.17
CA ASP A 143 4.28 -57.87 -24.65
C ASP A 143 5.51 -57.50 -23.81
N HIS A 144 5.58 -56.27 -23.32
CA HIS A 144 6.77 -55.71 -22.65
C HIS A 144 6.46 -55.01 -21.34
N ILE A 145 5.77 -55.72 -20.42
CA ILE A 145 5.33 -55.16 -19.12
C ILE A 145 6.44 -54.55 -18.30
N PHE A 146 7.64 -55.14 -18.35
CA PHE A 146 8.82 -54.61 -17.65
C PHE A 146 9.19 -53.21 -18.17
N ASN A 147 9.26 -53.04 -19.48
CA ASN A 147 9.61 -51.75 -20.09
C ASN A 147 8.55 -50.70 -19.81
N TYR A 148 7.27 -51.12 -19.87
CA TYR A 148 6.14 -50.26 -19.56
C TYR A 148 6.21 -49.68 -18.13
N VAL A 149 6.44 -50.55 -17.13
CA VAL A 149 6.57 -50.14 -15.72
C VAL A 149 7.88 -49.36 -15.51
N ALA A 150 9.01 -49.81 -16.09
CA ALA A 150 10.31 -49.13 -15.93
C ALA A 150 10.29 -47.69 -16.46
N ILE A 151 9.69 -47.44 -17.61
CA ILE A 151 9.60 -46.10 -18.20
C ILE A 151 8.74 -45.20 -17.31
N GLN A 152 7.59 -45.68 -16.83
CA GLN A 152 6.74 -44.93 -15.92
C GLN A 152 7.48 -44.56 -14.62
N PHE A 153 8.18 -45.54 -14.04
CA PHE A 153 9.02 -45.32 -12.85
C PHE A 153 10.09 -44.27 -13.09
N ILE A 154 10.87 -44.38 -14.18
CA ILE A 154 11.98 -43.45 -14.50
C ILE A 154 11.46 -42.03 -14.68
N ILE A 155 10.34 -41.83 -15.41
CA ILE A 155 9.75 -40.53 -15.64
C ILE A 155 9.23 -39.96 -14.32
N ALA A 156 8.51 -40.76 -13.52
CA ALA A 156 7.97 -40.31 -12.21
C ALA A 156 9.10 -39.88 -11.27
N VAL A 157 10.16 -40.69 -11.14
CA VAL A 157 11.35 -40.34 -10.32
C VAL A 157 12.00 -39.06 -10.83
N THR A 158 12.13 -38.88 -12.13
CA THR A 158 12.71 -37.66 -12.72
C THR A 158 11.89 -36.45 -12.35
N VAL A 159 10.54 -36.49 -12.44
CA VAL A 159 9.67 -35.42 -12.05
C VAL A 159 9.72 -35.15 -10.52
N MET A 160 9.80 -36.20 -9.69
CA MET A 160 10.00 -36.08 -8.25
C MET A 160 11.35 -35.41 -7.91
N ILE A 161 12.41 -35.71 -8.61
CA ILE A 161 13.73 -35.07 -8.45
C ILE A 161 13.65 -33.60 -8.83
N ILE A 162 12.96 -33.24 -9.91
CA ILE A 162 12.72 -31.85 -10.30
C ILE A 162 11.93 -31.14 -9.17
N GLY A 163 10.93 -31.80 -8.59
CA GLY A 163 10.12 -31.32 -7.47
C GLY A 163 10.74 -31.53 -6.08
N LYS A 164 12.02 -31.88 -5.94
CA LYS A 164 12.67 -32.24 -4.66
C LYS A 164 12.45 -31.24 -3.51
N ARG A 165 12.16 -29.97 -3.82
CA ARG A 165 11.86 -28.95 -2.85
C ARG A 165 10.62 -29.31 -2.01
N PHE A 166 9.56 -29.83 -2.64
CA PHE A 166 8.33 -30.23 -1.94
C PHE A 166 8.60 -31.28 -0.86
N TYR A 167 9.45 -32.26 -1.18
CA TYR A 167 9.80 -33.34 -0.24
C TYR A 167 10.69 -32.82 0.90
N LYS A 168 11.76 -32.06 0.55
CA LYS A 168 12.68 -31.53 1.57
C LYS A 168 11.98 -30.62 2.57
N VAL A 169 11.14 -29.69 2.09
CA VAL A 169 10.43 -28.74 2.95
C VAL A 169 9.23 -29.44 3.62
N GLY A 170 8.45 -30.19 2.85
CA GLY A 170 7.22 -30.82 3.30
C GLY A 170 7.44 -31.81 4.45
N PHE A 171 8.35 -32.76 4.31
CA PHE A 171 8.63 -33.74 5.39
C PHE A 171 9.28 -33.06 6.59
N ARG A 172 10.20 -32.11 6.38
CA ARG A 172 10.79 -31.37 7.51
C ARG A 172 9.73 -30.66 8.35
N GLN A 173 8.76 -30.00 7.71
CA GLN A 173 7.67 -29.30 8.42
C GLN A 173 6.70 -30.28 9.07
N LEU A 174 6.45 -31.42 8.46
CA LEU A 174 5.64 -32.49 9.04
C LEU A 174 6.26 -33.02 10.34
N PHE A 175 7.58 -33.35 10.32
CA PHE A 175 8.29 -33.78 11.52
C PHE A 175 8.38 -32.71 12.62
N MET A 176 8.34 -31.43 12.24
CA MET A 176 8.28 -30.31 13.19
C MET A 176 6.85 -30.04 13.72
N LEU A 177 5.88 -30.96 13.50
CA LEU A 177 4.48 -30.82 13.87
C LEU A 177 3.85 -29.48 13.41
N SER A 178 4.29 -29.00 12.26
CA SER A 178 3.82 -27.74 11.66
C SER A 178 3.62 -27.95 10.15
N PRO A 179 2.71 -28.88 9.77
CA PRO A 179 2.51 -29.23 8.37
C PRO A 179 2.04 -28.02 7.57
N ASN A 180 2.56 -27.93 6.35
CA ASN A 180 2.23 -26.87 5.40
C ASN A 180 1.77 -27.47 4.05
N MET A 181 1.55 -26.60 3.05
CA MET A 181 1.18 -27.03 1.70
C MET A 181 2.17 -28.04 1.11
N ASP A 182 3.48 -27.82 1.25
CA ASP A 182 4.50 -28.71 0.73
C ASP A 182 4.42 -30.08 1.42
N SER A 183 3.95 -30.15 2.69
CA SER A 183 3.71 -31.40 3.41
C SER A 183 2.57 -32.22 2.79
N LEU A 184 1.47 -31.57 2.40
CA LEU A 184 0.34 -32.26 1.76
C LEU A 184 0.75 -32.87 0.42
N VAL A 185 1.46 -32.09 -0.40
CA VAL A 185 2.00 -32.56 -1.69
C VAL A 185 3.00 -33.71 -1.48
N ALA A 186 3.93 -33.56 -0.53
CA ALA A 186 4.94 -34.59 -0.26
C ALA A 186 4.29 -35.89 0.19
N VAL A 187 3.34 -35.86 1.12
CA VAL A 187 2.65 -37.06 1.61
C VAL A 187 1.81 -37.69 0.50
N GLY A 188 0.98 -36.89 -0.21
CA GLY A 188 0.09 -37.40 -1.26
C GLY A 188 0.87 -38.06 -2.41
N THR A 189 1.89 -37.38 -2.94
CA THR A 189 2.70 -37.92 -4.06
C THR A 189 3.60 -39.08 -3.64
N SER A 190 4.16 -39.08 -2.43
CA SER A 190 4.91 -40.21 -1.91
C SER A 190 4.01 -41.43 -1.69
N SER A 191 2.79 -41.26 -1.20
CA SER A 191 1.83 -42.35 -1.03
C SER A 191 1.48 -42.99 -2.38
N ALA A 192 1.20 -42.20 -3.41
CA ALA A 192 0.95 -42.68 -4.77
C ALA A 192 2.15 -43.42 -5.35
N PHE A 193 3.37 -42.88 -5.16
CA PHE A 193 4.59 -43.49 -5.67
C PHE A 193 4.92 -44.82 -4.95
N ILE A 194 4.84 -44.87 -3.61
CA ILE A 194 5.13 -46.08 -2.83
C ILE A 194 4.12 -47.18 -3.16
N TYR A 195 2.83 -46.81 -3.31
CA TYR A 195 1.84 -47.76 -3.75
C TYR A 195 2.12 -48.32 -5.16
N SER A 196 2.48 -47.45 -6.10
CA SER A 196 2.86 -47.91 -7.45
C SER A 196 4.08 -48.82 -7.44
N LEU A 197 5.04 -48.54 -6.55
CA LEU A 197 6.20 -49.45 -6.36
C LEU A 197 5.80 -50.83 -5.84
N TYR A 198 4.85 -50.87 -4.87
CA TYR A 198 4.29 -52.15 -4.38
C TYR A 198 3.51 -52.87 -5.46
N ILE A 199 2.72 -52.21 -6.27
CA ILE A 199 2.02 -52.81 -7.41
C ILE A 199 2.98 -53.32 -8.46
N SER A 200 4.03 -52.55 -8.77
CA SER A 200 5.09 -52.96 -9.68
C SER A 200 5.77 -54.27 -9.23
N TYR A 201 6.07 -54.35 -7.92
CA TYR A 201 6.58 -55.59 -7.33
C TYR A 201 5.64 -56.77 -7.52
N LYS A 202 4.31 -56.58 -7.26
CA LYS A 202 3.28 -57.59 -7.46
C LYS A 202 3.16 -58.03 -8.93
N ILE A 203 3.19 -57.09 -9.86
CA ILE A 203 3.18 -57.41 -11.31
C ILE A 203 4.31 -58.39 -11.67
N PHE A 204 5.50 -58.16 -11.14
CA PHE A 204 6.64 -59.01 -11.42
C PHE A 204 6.63 -60.32 -10.61
N ALA A 205 6.18 -60.32 -9.34
CA ALA A 205 6.16 -61.47 -8.47
C ALA A 205 5.03 -62.47 -8.86
N ASP A 206 3.85 -61.93 -9.14
CA ASP A 206 2.63 -62.75 -9.40
C ASP A 206 2.38 -62.95 -10.92
N ASN A 207 3.20 -62.36 -11.77
CA ASN A 207 3.05 -62.27 -13.24
C ASN A 207 1.65 -61.82 -13.69
N ASN A 208 1.02 -60.90 -12.90
CA ASN A 208 -0.36 -60.45 -13.08
C ASN A 208 -0.40 -59.11 -13.80
N ILE A 209 -0.53 -59.15 -15.14
CA ILE A 209 -0.57 -57.95 -16.00
C ILE A 209 -1.78 -57.07 -15.70
N HIS A 210 -2.90 -57.60 -15.21
CA HIS A 210 -4.10 -56.81 -14.93
C HIS A 210 -3.90 -55.71 -13.86
N LEU A 211 -2.85 -55.87 -13.02
CA LEU A 211 -2.51 -54.86 -12.01
C LEU A 211 -1.89 -53.58 -12.60
N MET A 212 -1.58 -53.56 -13.90
CA MET A 212 -1.02 -52.37 -14.57
C MET A 212 -1.96 -51.16 -14.47
N HIS A 213 -3.30 -51.37 -14.37
CA HIS A 213 -4.30 -50.32 -14.22
C HIS A 213 -4.32 -49.65 -12.85
N SER A 214 -3.68 -50.30 -11.85
CA SER A 214 -3.55 -49.78 -10.48
C SER A 214 -2.22 -49.04 -10.22
N LEU A 215 -1.47 -48.73 -11.26
CA LEU A 215 -0.27 -47.91 -11.17
C LEU A 215 -0.70 -46.39 -11.06
N TYR A 216 -0.08 -45.65 -10.17
CA TYR A 216 -0.32 -44.21 -9.91
C TYR A 216 0.93 -43.35 -10.12
N TYR A 217 1.92 -43.82 -10.90
CA TYR A 217 3.13 -43.06 -11.23
C TYR A 217 2.78 -41.75 -11.95
N GLU A 218 1.83 -41.79 -12.89
CA GLU A 218 1.35 -40.63 -13.62
C GLU A 218 0.67 -39.62 -12.68
N SER A 219 -0.10 -40.11 -11.70
CA SER A 219 -0.77 -39.25 -10.72
C SER A 219 0.25 -38.48 -9.88
N ALA A 220 1.28 -39.17 -9.36
CA ALA A 220 2.36 -38.54 -8.59
C ALA A 220 3.10 -37.46 -9.42
N ALA A 221 3.41 -37.74 -10.68
CA ALA A 221 4.09 -36.82 -11.56
C ALA A 221 3.21 -35.61 -11.94
N MET A 222 1.95 -35.85 -12.32
CA MET A 222 1.01 -34.79 -12.70
C MET A 222 0.68 -33.82 -11.56
N ILE A 223 0.52 -34.33 -10.34
CA ILE A 223 0.33 -33.49 -9.16
C ILE A 223 1.50 -32.53 -8.99
N ILE A 224 2.74 -33.02 -9.04
CA ILE A 224 3.94 -32.18 -8.95
C ILE A 224 3.96 -31.14 -10.08
N ALA A 225 3.67 -31.56 -11.31
CA ALA A 225 3.68 -30.68 -12.47
C ALA A 225 2.63 -29.56 -12.34
N PHE A 226 1.41 -29.87 -11.94
CA PHE A 226 0.35 -28.86 -11.74
C PHE A 226 0.64 -27.92 -10.58
N VAL A 227 1.19 -28.42 -9.46
CA VAL A 227 1.62 -27.57 -8.34
C VAL A 227 2.75 -26.64 -8.76
N MET A 228 3.73 -27.12 -9.54
CA MET A 228 4.81 -26.29 -10.07
C MET A 228 4.29 -25.24 -11.05
N LEU A 229 3.35 -25.60 -11.92
CA LEU A 229 2.69 -24.67 -12.83
C LEU A 229 1.94 -23.59 -12.07
N GLY A 230 1.15 -24.00 -11.06
CA GLY A 230 0.43 -23.04 -10.19
C GLY A 230 1.37 -22.05 -9.51
N LYS A 231 2.48 -22.52 -8.94
CA LYS A 231 3.52 -21.67 -8.32
C LYS A 231 4.23 -20.76 -9.33
N TYR A 232 4.46 -21.23 -10.53
CA TYR A 232 5.03 -20.40 -11.60
C TYR A 232 4.07 -19.26 -11.99
N LEU A 233 2.79 -19.59 -12.25
CA LEU A 233 1.76 -18.57 -12.57
C LEU A 233 1.56 -17.57 -11.44
N GLU A 234 1.63 -18.04 -10.19
CA GLU A 234 1.66 -17.19 -9.00
C GLU A 234 2.80 -16.18 -9.03
N THR A 235 4.03 -16.65 -9.27
CA THR A 235 5.23 -15.79 -9.29
C THR A 235 5.17 -14.78 -10.44
N LEU A 236 4.73 -15.22 -11.62
CA LEU A 236 4.53 -14.34 -12.79
C LEU A 236 3.54 -13.22 -12.48
N SER A 237 2.46 -13.56 -11.80
CA SER A 237 1.37 -12.63 -11.48
C SER A 237 1.76 -11.63 -10.40
N LYS A 238 2.52 -12.08 -9.38
CA LYS A 238 3.14 -11.17 -8.39
C LYS A 238 4.06 -10.16 -9.08
N GLY A 239 4.88 -10.60 -10.03
CA GLY A 239 5.73 -9.71 -10.83
C GLY A 239 4.95 -8.65 -11.60
N LYS A 240 3.80 -9.02 -12.20
CA LYS A 240 2.90 -8.08 -12.89
C LYS A 240 2.22 -7.10 -11.93
N ALA A 241 1.88 -7.52 -10.73
CA ALA A 241 1.28 -6.65 -9.72
C ALA A 241 2.30 -5.60 -9.23
N SER A 242 3.57 -5.98 -9.04
CA SER A 242 4.66 -5.08 -8.64
C SER A 242 5.17 -4.17 -9.78
N ALA A 243 4.69 -4.36 -11.01
CA ALA A 243 5.19 -3.60 -12.17
C ALA A 243 4.89 -2.09 -12.09
N ALA A 244 3.81 -1.68 -11.41
CA ALA A 244 3.47 -0.27 -11.21
C ALA A 244 4.56 0.46 -10.42
N ILE A 245 5.02 -0.15 -9.32
CA ILE A 245 6.10 0.41 -8.48
C ILE A 245 7.42 0.47 -9.25
N LYS A 246 7.75 -0.62 -9.97
CA LYS A 246 8.95 -0.64 -10.81
C LYS A 246 8.93 0.44 -11.90
N LYS A 247 7.74 0.80 -12.40
CA LYS A 247 7.61 1.92 -13.33
C LYS A 247 7.99 3.24 -12.65
N LEU A 248 7.50 3.51 -11.43
CA LEU A 248 7.85 4.74 -10.68
C LEU A 248 9.37 4.87 -10.50
N VAL A 249 10.03 3.82 -10.03
CA VAL A 249 11.50 3.81 -9.85
C VAL A 249 12.25 3.94 -11.20
N ASN A 250 11.78 3.29 -12.27
CA ASN A 250 12.40 3.37 -13.58
C ASN A 250 12.19 4.72 -14.29
N PHE A 251 11.34 5.60 -13.75
CA PHE A 251 11.18 6.95 -14.29
C PHE A 251 12.31 7.90 -13.92
N GLN A 252 13.08 7.60 -12.88
CA GLN A 252 14.27 8.40 -12.54
C GLN A 252 15.29 8.38 -13.69
N ALA A 253 15.90 9.52 -13.93
CA ALA A 253 17.02 9.62 -14.87
C ALA A 253 18.24 8.87 -14.29
N LYS A 254 19.02 8.23 -15.15
CA LYS A 254 20.23 7.52 -14.72
C LYS A 254 21.47 8.41 -14.73
N LYS A 255 21.40 9.55 -15.40
CA LYS A 255 22.47 10.52 -15.59
C LYS A 255 21.94 11.92 -15.39
N ALA A 256 22.80 12.83 -15.00
CA ALA A 256 22.53 14.25 -14.84
C ALA A 256 23.59 15.09 -15.53
N ASN A 257 23.18 16.20 -16.15
CA ASN A 257 24.10 17.21 -16.70
C ASN A 257 24.37 18.26 -15.62
N ILE A 258 25.52 18.24 -14.98
CA ILE A 258 25.89 19.20 -13.95
C ILE A 258 26.81 20.28 -14.51
N ILE A 259 26.75 21.47 -13.92
CA ILE A 259 27.65 22.59 -14.25
C ILE A 259 28.82 22.58 -13.27
N ARG A 260 30.03 22.28 -13.76
CA ARG A 260 31.28 22.35 -12.99
C ARG A 260 32.26 23.30 -13.72
N ASN A 261 32.76 24.28 -13.02
CA ASN A 261 33.72 25.29 -13.57
C ASN A 261 33.20 25.98 -14.85
N GLY A 262 31.88 26.14 -15.00
CA GLY A 262 31.25 26.77 -16.16
C GLY A 262 31.01 25.83 -17.36
N GLU A 263 31.42 24.57 -17.28
CA GLU A 263 31.18 23.55 -18.32
C GLU A 263 30.09 22.56 -17.88
N ILE A 264 29.30 22.06 -18.85
CA ILE A 264 28.27 21.06 -18.64
C ILE A 264 28.93 19.68 -18.77
N VAL A 265 28.91 18.88 -17.68
CA VAL A 265 29.46 17.56 -17.62
C VAL A 265 28.34 16.56 -17.29
N GLU A 266 28.22 15.50 -18.11
CA GLU A 266 27.29 14.41 -17.84
C GLU A 266 27.90 13.42 -16.84
N ILE A 267 27.23 13.20 -15.70
CA ILE A 267 27.65 12.27 -14.65
C ILE A 267 26.56 11.25 -14.32
N ASP A 268 26.94 10.14 -13.65
CA ASP A 268 25.95 9.20 -13.10
C ASP A 268 25.17 9.87 -11.96
N ILE A 269 23.87 9.57 -11.84
CA ILE A 269 22.99 10.16 -10.83
C ILE A 269 23.51 9.96 -9.40
N ASN A 270 24.20 8.85 -9.15
CA ASN A 270 24.79 8.52 -7.83
C ASN A 270 25.97 9.45 -7.43
N GLU A 271 26.54 10.18 -8.39
CA GLU A 271 27.66 11.09 -8.16
C GLU A 271 27.20 12.54 -7.91
N VAL A 272 25.88 12.79 -8.04
CA VAL A 272 25.27 14.10 -7.78
C VAL A 272 25.22 14.37 -6.29
N SER A 273 25.66 15.57 -5.86
CA SER A 273 25.67 15.99 -4.47
C SER A 273 24.70 17.16 -4.23
N LYS A 274 24.25 17.32 -2.97
CA LYS A 274 23.45 18.50 -2.57
C LYS A 274 24.26 19.78 -2.82
N GLY A 275 23.61 20.76 -3.44
CA GLY A 275 24.26 22.02 -3.83
C GLY A 275 24.84 22.02 -5.23
N ASP A 276 24.96 20.90 -5.92
CA ASP A 276 25.30 20.87 -7.34
C ASP A 276 24.25 21.63 -8.18
N ILE A 277 24.67 22.21 -9.30
CA ILE A 277 23.77 22.87 -10.25
C ILE A 277 23.57 21.92 -11.44
N VAL A 278 22.34 21.50 -11.66
CA VAL A 278 21.95 20.64 -12.78
C VAL A 278 21.36 21.49 -13.90
N PHE A 279 21.81 21.25 -15.13
CA PHE A 279 21.27 21.85 -16.35
C PHE A 279 20.30 20.89 -17.04
N ILE A 280 19.06 21.32 -17.26
CA ILE A 280 17.97 20.49 -17.78
C ILE A 280 17.45 21.13 -19.06
N LYS A 281 17.58 20.42 -20.18
CA LYS A 281 17.10 20.86 -21.50
C LYS A 281 15.61 20.60 -21.69
N PRO A 282 14.94 21.29 -22.62
CA PRO A 282 13.60 20.94 -23.05
C PRO A 282 13.49 19.46 -23.48
N GLY A 283 12.44 18.79 -23.05
CA GLY A 283 12.20 17.36 -23.29
C GLY A 283 12.95 16.41 -22.36
N GLU A 284 13.89 16.88 -21.55
CA GLU A 284 14.63 16.04 -20.61
C GLU A 284 13.83 15.78 -19.33
N LYS A 285 14.13 14.66 -18.69
CA LYS A 285 13.63 14.34 -17.34
C LYS A 285 14.45 15.08 -16.30
N ILE A 286 13.78 15.58 -15.28
CA ILE A 286 14.43 16.16 -14.10
C ILE A 286 15.07 15.01 -13.30
N PRO A 287 16.41 15.06 -13.09
CA PRO A 287 17.12 13.91 -12.51
C PRO A 287 17.00 13.83 -10.99
N VAL A 288 16.93 14.96 -10.30
CA VAL A 288 16.94 15.09 -8.84
C VAL A 288 15.95 16.16 -8.38
N ASP A 289 15.56 16.12 -7.10
CA ASP A 289 14.73 17.18 -6.54
C ASP A 289 15.60 18.44 -6.27
N GLY A 290 15.04 19.59 -6.63
CA GLY A 290 15.76 20.85 -6.47
C GLY A 290 14.87 22.08 -6.57
N ARG A 291 15.53 23.24 -6.69
CA ARG A 291 14.89 24.53 -6.88
C ARG A 291 15.47 25.22 -8.11
N ILE A 292 14.63 25.83 -8.92
CA ILE A 292 15.06 26.59 -10.11
C ILE A 292 15.81 27.84 -9.66
N ILE A 293 17.03 28.01 -10.15
CA ILE A 293 17.85 29.22 -9.91
C ILE A 293 17.90 30.14 -11.12
N GLU A 294 17.63 29.61 -12.32
CA GLU A 294 17.60 30.35 -13.56
C GLU A 294 16.75 29.65 -14.60
N GLY A 295 15.92 30.40 -15.31
CA GLY A 295 15.04 29.89 -16.35
C GLY A 295 13.58 29.75 -15.91
N HIS A 296 12.70 29.56 -16.89
CA HIS A 296 11.29 29.25 -16.66
C HIS A 296 10.86 28.18 -17.67
N SER A 297 9.94 27.33 -17.29
CA SER A 297 9.41 26.28 -18.17
C SER A 297 8.11 25.72 -17.65
N THR A 298 7.39 25.03 -18.53
CA THR A 298 6.25 24.20 -18.18
C THR A 298 6.73 22.78 -17.87
N ILE A 299 6.36 22.25 -16.72
CA ILE A 299 6.81 20.93 -16.24
C ILE A 299 5.62 19.98 -16.12
N ASP A 300 5.76 18.79 -16.71
CA ASP A 300 4.80 17.70 -16.59
C ASP A 300 5.10 16.89 -15.32
N GLU A 301 4.31 17.11 -14.30
CA GLU A 301 4.40 16.45 -12.99
C GLU A 301 3.36 15.31 -12.83
N ALA A 302 2.68 14.89 -13.90
CA ALA A 302 1.58 13.92 -13.87
C ALA A 302 1.95 12.58 -13.20
N MET A 303 3.22 12.18 -13.27
CA MET A 303 3.71 10.95 -12.64
C MET A 303 3.76 11.03 -11.11
N ILE A 304 3.79 12.23 -10.55
CA ILE A 304 3.90 12.48 -9.11
C ILE A 304 2.54 12.91 -8.56
N THR A 305 1.93 13.90 -9.19
CA THR A 305 0.67 14.51 -8.72
C THR A 305 -0.58 13.77 -9.21
N GLY A 306 -0.48 13.00 -10.31
CA GLY A 306 -1.62 12.41 -11.00
C GLY A 306 -2.38 13.40 -11.90
N GLU A 307 -2.04 14.69 -11.89
CA GLU A 307 -2.66 15.73 -12.69
C GLU A 307 -2.05 15.75 -14.10
N SER A 308 -2.90 15.70 -15.14
CA SER A 308 -2.41 15.64 -16.53
C SER A 308 -2.02 16.99 -17.12
N ILE A 309 -2.34 18.09 -16.45
CA ILE A 309 -2.05 19.46 -16.94
C ILE A 309 -0.64 19.84 -16.48
N PRO A 310 0.28 20.17 -17.41
CA PRO A 310 1.61 20.64 -17.03
C PRO A 310 1.54 21.95 -16.25
N VAL A 311 2.45 22.13 -15.30
CA VAL A 311 2.50 23.28 -14.39
C VAL A 311 3.62 24.22 -14.82
N GLU A 312 3.32 25.52 -14.94
CA GLU A 312 4.33 26.55 -15.15
C GLU A 312 5.19 26.72 -13.89
N LYS A 313 6.51 26.76 -14.08
CA LYS A 313 7.50 26.91 -13.00
C LYS A 313 8.44 28.08 -13.31
N LEU A 314 8.62 28.92 -12.33
CA LEU A 314 9.45 30.11 -12.36
C LEU A 314 10.70 29.94 -11.46
N GLU A 315 11.56 30.94 -11.45
CA GLU A 315 12.70 30.96 -10.52
C GLU A 315 12.22 30.85 -9.06
N ASN A 316 12.98 30.12 -8.27
CA ASN A 316 12.69 29.72 -6.88
C ASN A 316 11.60 28.66 -6.71
N ASP A 317 10.95 28.17 -7.75
CA ASP A 317 10.01 27.05 -7.64
C ASP A 317 10.72 25.72 -7.45
N LYS A 318 10.03 24.81 -6.73
CA LYS A 318 10.50 23.44 -6.54
C LYS A 318 10.20 22.60 -7.78
N VAL A 319 11.17 21.74 -8.12
CA VAL A 319 11.03 20.72 -9.16
C VAL A 319 11.40 19.34 -8.60
N TYR A 320 10.78 18.30 -9.14
CA TYR A 320 10.87 16.95 -8.61
C TYR A 320 11.45 15.97 -9.64
N SER A 321 12.28 15.06 -9.15
CA SER A 321 12.86 13.98 -9.94
C SER A 321 11.77 13.15 -10.64
N GLY A 322 12.00 12.79 -11.91
CA GLY A 322 11.06 12.03 -12.72
C GLY A 322 10.03 12.86 -13.49
N SER A 323 9.84 14.15 -13.16
CA SER A 323 9.05 15.08 -13.98
C SER A 323 9.73 15.37 -15.31
N ILE A 324 8.97 15.83 -16.31
CA ILE A 324 9.48 16.11 -17.65
C ILE A 324 9.46 17.63 -17.91
N ASN A 325 10.61 18.22 -18.20
CA ASN A 325 10.73 19.59 -18.64
C ASN A 325 10.23 19.73 -20.09
N LYS A 326 9.30 20.66 -20.38
CA LYS A 326 8.70 20.77 -21.72
C LYS A 326 9.38 21.82 -22.60
N ASP A 327 9.45 23.08 -22.15
CA ASP A 327 9.67 24.22 -23.04
C ASP A 327 11.03 24.90 -22.87
N GLY A 328 11.36 25.41 -21.67
CA GLY A 328 12.52 26.18 -21.38
C GLY A 328 13.73 25.38 -20.88
N ALA A 329 14.95 25.90 -21.00
CA ALA A 329 16.10 25.34 -20.32
C ALA A 329 16.12 25.81 -18.85
N LEU A 330 16.45 24.92 -17.92
CA LEU A 330 16.44 25.21 -16.50
C LEU A 330 17.81 24.95 -15.88
N LYS A 331 18.23 25.81 -14.96
CA LYS A 331 19.29 25.51 -13.99
C LYS A 331 18.67 25.28 -12.62
N VAL A 332 18.94 24.13 -12.04
CA VAL A 332 18.32 23.66 -10.78
C VAL A 332 19.41 23.37 -9.77
N ILE A 333 19.32 23.97 -8.58
CA ILE A 333 20.17 23.63 -7.45
C ILE A 333 19.61 22.38 -6.75
N VAL A 334 20.45 21.38 -6.52
CA VAL A 334 20.08 20.10 -5.93
C VAL A 334 19.80 20.22 -4.44
N ASN A 335 18.60 19.84 -4.02
CA ASN A 335 18.21 19.83 -2.61
C ASN A 335 18.17 18.40 -2.02
N ALA A 336 17.90 17.37 -2.84
CA ALA A 336 17.86 15.99 -2.43
C ALA A 336 18.53 15.08 -3.46
N THR A 337 19.32 14.13 -2.99
CA THR A 337 20.08 13.18 -3.82
C THR A 337 19.32 11.86 -4.00
N GLU A 338 19.88 10.92 -4.75
CA GLU A 338 19.29 9.57 -4.93
C GLU A 338 18.97 8.92 -3.57
N GLY A 339 17.77 8.36 -3.43
CA GLY A 339 17.26 7.81 -2.16
C GLY A 339 16.48 8.82 -1.29
N GLU A 340 16.76 10.10 -1.38
CA GLU A 340 16.04 11.14 -0.64
C GLU A 340 15.00 11.89 -1.49
N THR A 341 14.98 11.65 -2.82
CA THR A 341 14.02 12.29 -3.73
C THR A 341 12.59 11.90 -3.38
N LEU A 342 11.64 12.76 -3.69
CA LEU A 342 10.22 12.53 -3.46
C LEU A 342 9.76 11.21 -4.09
N ILE A 343 10.20 10.91 -5.33
CA ILE A 343 9.85 9.65 -6.00
C ILE A 343 10.44 8.42 -5.28
N SER A 344 11.63 8.54 -4.68
CA SER A 344 12.23 7.47 -3.86
C SER A 344 11.44 7.27 -2.56
N LYS A 345 11.00 8.35 -1.91
CA LYS A 345 10.13 8.30 -0.73
C LYS A 345 8.78 7.67 -1.06
N ILE A 346 8.16 8.05 -2.20
CA ILE A 346 6.92 7.45 -2.70
C ILE A 346 7.09 5.94 -2.93
N ALA A 347 8.15 5.54 -3.62
CA ALA A 347 8.43 4.12 -3.88
C ALA A 347 8.59 3.33 -2.56
N LYS A 348 9.29 3.90 -1.58
CA LYS A 348 9.44 3.31 -0.24
C LYS A 348 8.12 3.20 0.49
N LEU A 349 7.28 4.25 0.48
CA LEU A 349 5.95 4.20 1.10
C LEU A 349 5.07 3.10 0.52
N VAL A 350 5.08 2.93 -0.81
CA VAL A 350 4.31 1.85 -1.46
C VAL A 350 4.90 0.47 -1.12
N GLU A 351 6.21 0.35 -0.97
CA GLU A 351 6.86 -0.88 -0.50
C GLU A 351 6.47 -1.18 0.96
N ASP A 352 6.53 -0.20 1.84
CA ASP A 352 6.15 -0.31 3.26
C ASP A 352 4.66 -0.66 3.42
N ALA A 353 3.79 -0.09 2.58
CA ALA A 353 2.37 -0.45 2.53
C ALA A 353 2.15 -1.94 2.23
N GLN A 354 3.02 -2.53 1.44
CA GLN A 354 2.97 -3.97 1.13
C GLN A 354 3.51 -4.84 2.26
N MET A 355 4.37 -4.29 3.14
CA MET A 355 4.92 -5.02 4.30
C MET A 355 3.88 -5.14 5.42
N THR A 356 3.04 -4.13 5.60
CA THR A 356 2.03 -4.11 6.66
C THR A 356 0.86 -5.04 6.35
N LYS A 357 0.42 -5.80 7.37
CA LYS A 357 -0.72 -6.71 7.23
C LYS A 357 -2.00 -6.07 7.71
N ALA A 358 -2.97 -5.97 6.81
CA ALA A 358 -4.33 -5.62 7.16
C ALA A 358 -4.94 -6.64 8.16
N PRO A 359 -5.86 -6.24 9.05
CA PRO A 359 -6.54 -7.13 9.99
C PRO A 359 -7.18 -8.36 9.32
N ILE A 360 -7.78 -8.19 8.15
CA ILE A 360 -8.36 -9.29 7.36
C ILE A 360 -7.30 -10.33 6.93
N ALA A 361 -6.06 -9.90 6.67
CA ALA A 361 -4.95 -10.81 6.36
C ALA A 361 -4.53 -11.62 7.59
N ARG A 362 -4.46 -10.98 8.76
CA ARG A 362 -4.16 -11.66 10.03
C ARG A 362 -5.21 -12.75 10.37
N LEU A 363 -6.48 -12.49 10.05
CA LEU A 363 -7.55 -13.50 10.21
C LEU A 363 -7.33 -14.68 9.27
N ALA A 364 -7.04 -14.44 7.99
CA ALA A 364 -6.75 -15.49 7.01
C ALA A 364 -5.53 -16.36 7.44
N ASP A 365 -4.52 -15.74 8.04
CA ASP A 365 -3.35 -16.44 8.58
C ASP A 365 -3.71 -17.41 9.72
N LYS A 366 -4.54 -16.94 10.68
CA LYS A 366 -5.02 -17.79 11.78
C LYS A 366 -5.82 -19.00 11.26
N VAL A 367 -6.68 -18.77 10.28
CA VAL A 367 -7.45 -19.87 9.65
C VAL A 367 -6.52 -20.86 8.97
N SER A 368 -5.49 -20.41 8.24
CA SER A 368 -4.51 -21.29 7.58
C SER A 368 -3.77 -22.21 8.55
N LEU A 369 -3.43 -21.73 9.75
CA LEU A 369 -2.72 -22.53 10.76
C LEU A 369 -3.53 -23.71 11.27
N ILE A 370 -4.85 -23.56 11.35
CA ILE A 370 -5.77 -24.60 11.83
C ILE A 370 -6.16 -25.52 10.67
N PHE A 371 -6.31 -24.97 9.48
CA PHE A 371 -6.86 -25.66 8.31
C PHE A 371 -6.05 -26.89 7.90
N VAL A 372 -4.71 -26.77 7.77
CA VAL A 372 -3.87 -27.88 7.29
C VAL A 372 -3.88 -29.10 8.23
N PRO A 373 -3.69 -28.96 9.55
CA PRO A 373 -3.87 -30.08 10.48
C PRO A 373 -5.27 -30.70 10.43
N THR A 374 -6.30 -29.86 10.33
CA THR A 374 -7.71 -30.34 10.23
C THR A 374 -7.93 -31.17 8.98
N VAL A 375 -7.40 -30.76 7.85
CA VAL A 375 -7.49 -31.52 6.58
C VAL A 375 -6.79 -32.86 6.67
N ILE A 376 -5.60 -32.92 7.27
CA ILE A 376 -4.91 -34.20 7.48
C ILE A 376 -5.77 -35.13 8.33
N PHE A 377 -6.39 -34.61 9.39
CA PHE A 377 -7.32 -35.39 10.23
C PHE A 377 -8.52 -35.88 9.43
N ILE A 378 -9.16 -35.01 8.63
CA ILE A 378 -10.31 -35.38 7.76
C ILE A 378 -9.90 -36.46 6.77
N ALA A 379 -8.71 -36.34 6.13
CA ALA A 379 -8.24 -37.35 5.18
C ALA A 379 -8.02 -38.71 5.82
N ILE A 380 -7.41 -38.74 7.01
CA ILE A 380 -7.24 -39.98 7.78
C ILE A 380 -8.59 -40.54 8.21
N PHE A 381 -9.47 -39.69 8.73
CA PHE A 381 -10.81 -40.11 9.16
C PHE A 381 -11.64 -40.70 8.01
N ALA A 382 -11.67 -40.01 6.87
CA ALA A 382 -12.37 -40.47 5.67
C ALA A 382 -11.80 -41.81 5.17
N ALA A 383 -10.48 -41.97 5.15
CA ALA A 383 -9.81 -43.18 4.77
C ALA A 383 -10.19 -44.35 5.71
N LEU A 384 -10.18 -44.12 7.02
CA LEU A 384 -10.58 -45.13 8.03
C LEU A 384 -12.06 -45.46 7.95
N LEU A 385 -12.93 -44.47 7.74
CA LEU A 385 -14.38 -44.66 7.58
C LEU A 385 -14.69 -45.54 6.38
N TRP A 386 -14.13 -45.25 5.22
CA TRP A 386 -14.32 -46.04 4.00
C TRP A 386 -13.74 -47.45 4.13
N TRP A 387 -12.54 -47.58 4.75
CA TRP A 387 -11.97 -48.89 5.05
C TRP A 387 -12.89 -49.73 5.91
N PHE A 388 -13.52 -49.14 6.95
CA PHE A 388 -14.49 -49.80 7.82
C PHE A 388 -15.76 -50.20 7.06
N LEU A 389 -16.36 -49.27 6.27
CA LEU A 389 -17.57 -49.53 5.48
C LEU A 389 -17.39 -50.68 4.50
N ILE A 390 -16.22 -50.72 3.83
CA ILE A 390 -15.89 -51.81 2.90
C ILE A 390 -15.64 -53.12 3.64
N LYS A 391 -14.87 -53.09 4.73
CA LYS A 391 -14.54 -54.29 5.52
C LYS A 391 -15.81 -55.01 6.08
N TYR A 392 -16.80 -54.22 6.47
CA TYR A 392 -18.07 -54.74 7.00
C TYR A 392 -19.15 -54.94 5.92
N ASN A 393 -18.80 -54.87 4.65
CA ASN A 393 -19.69 -55.02 3.50
C ASN A 393 -20.92 -54.10 3.51
N VAL A 394 -20.81 -52.93 4.15
CA VAL A 394 -21.85 -51.88 4.11
C VAL A 394 -21.93 -51.27 2.72
N VAL A 395 -20.76 -51.14 2.06
CA VAL A 395 -20.64 -50.66 0.68
C VAL A 395 -19.77 -51.62 -0.10
N SER A 396 -20.23 -52.06 -1.27
CA SER A 396 -19.44 -52.85 -2.21
C SER A 396 -18.72 -51.89 -3.19
N VAL A 397 -17.43 -52.09 -3.36
CA VAL A 397 -16.61 -51.32 -4.33
C VAL A 397 -16.11 -52.22 -5.43
N ASN A 398 -16.10 -51.74 -6.65
CA ASN A 398 -15.63 -52.48 -7.83
C ASN A 398 -14.09 -52.52 -7.98
N GLN A 399 -13.36 -51.85 -7.08
CA GLN A 399 -11.92 -51.74 -7.08
C GLN A 399 -11.32 -52.43 -5.85
N ASN A 400 -9.97 -52.57 -5.86
CA ASN A 400 -9.27 -53.01 -4.67
C ASN A 400 -9.55 -52.06 -3.48
N SER A 401 -9.97 -52.58 -2.35
CA SER A 401 -10.37 -51.81 -1.16
C SER A 401 -9.28 -50.85 -0.69
N PHE A 402 -8.00 -51.26 -0.75
CA PHE A 402 -6.88 -50.42 -0.37
C PHE A 402 -6.66 -49.28 -1.35
N GLU A 403 -6.73 -49.55 -2.65
CA GLU A 403 -6.64 -48.57 -3.72
C GLU A 403 -7.72 -47.49 -3.60
N PHE A 404 -8.95 -47.91 -3.35
CA PHE A 404 -10.10 -47.03 -3.15
C PHE A 404 -9.86 -46.05 -2.00
N VAL A 405 -9.46 -46.57 -0.83
CA VAL A 405 -9.19 -45.79 0.37
C VAL A 405 -7.98 -44.83 0.16
N LEU A 406 -6.95 -45.33 -0.50
CA LEU A 406 -5.77 -44.52 -0.81
C LEU A 406 -6.10 -43.37 -1.76
N THR A 407 -6.93 -43.60 -2.78
CA THR A 407 -7.37 -42.56 -3.72
C THR A 407 -8.14 -41.45 -3.00
N ILE A 408 -9.03 -41.79 -2.08
CA ILE A 408 -9.73 -40.81 -1.24
C ILE A 408 -8.76 -40.01 -0.40
N PHE A 409 -7.83 -40.69 0.29
CA PHE A 409 -6.83 -40.03 1.13
C PHE A 409 -5.97 -39.01 0.32
N ILE A 410 -5.44 -39.43 -0.82
CA ILE A 410 -4.62 -38.60 -1.68
C ILE A 410 -5.43 -37.43 -2.24
N SER A 411 -6.65 -37.69 -2.74
CA SER A 411 -7.52 -36.67 -3.33
C SER A 411 -7.88 -35.57 -2.34
N ILE A 412 -8.21 -35.95 -1.08
CA ILE A 412 -8.47 -34.95 -0.01
C ILE A 412 -7.25 -34.11 0.27
N LEU A 413 -6.07 -34.72 0.44
CA LEU A 413 -4.83 -33.96 0.74
C LEU A 413 -4.49 -32.96 -0.35
N ILE A 414 -4.74 -33.30 -1.61
CA ILE A 414 -4.39 -32.44 -2.76
C ILE A 414 -5.39 -31.31 -2.91
N ILE A 415 -6.69 -31.62 -2.96
CA ILE A 415 -7.72 -30.60 -3.21
C ILE A 415 -7.81 -29.58 -2.09
N ALA A 416 -7.48 -29.97 -0.88
CA ALA A 416 -7.52 -29.13 0.30
C ALA A 416 -6.32 -28.18 0.46
N CYS A 417 -5.42 -28.10 -0.51
CA CYS A 417 -4.32 -27.15 -0.43
C CYS A 417 -4.82 -25.69 -0.41
N PRO A 418 -4.56 -24.92 0.65
CA PRO A 418 -4.99 -23.51 0.73
C PRO A 418 -4.04 -22.55 -0.03
N CYS A 419 -3.60 -22.95 -1.24
CA CYS A 419 -2.58 -22.24 -2.00
C CYS A 419 -2.99 -20.80 -2.36
N SER A 420 -4.26 -20.60 -2.73
CA SER A 420 -4.81 -19.31 -3.11
C SER A 420 -5.11 -18.40 -1.93
N LEU A 421 -5.33 -18.94 -0.73
CA LEU A 421 -5.63 -18.17 0.47
C LEU A 421 -4.49 -17.21 0.86
N GLY A 422 -3.23 -17.71 0.78
CA GLY A 422 -2.04 -16.88 1.05
C GLY A 422 -1.80 -15.76 0.06
N LEU A 423 -2.49 -15.77 -1.10
CA LEU A 423 -2.39 -14.76 -2.15
C LEU A 423 -3.54 -13.77 -2.16
N ALA A 424 -4.68 -14.16 -1.63
CA ALA A 424 -5.93 -13.44 -1.73
C ALA A 424 -5.82 -11.98 -1.27
N THR A 425 -5.22 -11.74 -0.12
CA THR A 425 -5.07 -10.41 0.47
C THR A 425 -3.84 -9.66 -0.07
N PRO A 426 -2.60 -10.21 -0.03
CA PRO A 426 -1.42 -9.45 -0.43
C PRO A 426 -1.46 -9.00 -1.89
N THR A 427 -2.00 -9.82 -2.80
CA THR A 427 -2.05 -9.44 -4.21
C THR A 427 -3.04 -8.31 -4.46
N ALA A 428 -4.20 -8.31 -3.80
CA ALA A 428 -5.18 -7.24 -3.92
C ALA A 428 -4.68 -5.92 -3.32
N ILE A 429 -4.02 -5.96 -2.14
CA ILE A 429 -3.38 -4.79 -1.52
C ILE A 429 -2.31 -4.23 -2.47
N MET A 430 -1.41 -5.07 -2.98
CA MET A 430 -0.35 -4.66 -3.89
C MET A 430 -0.88 -3.97 -5.16
N VAL A 431 -1.93 -4.52 -5.76
CA VAL A 431 -2.55 -3.92 -6.96
C VAL A 431 -3.30 -2.65 -6.59
N GLY A 432 -4.02 -2.64 -5.46
CA GLY A 432 -4.78 -1.50 -4.97
C GLY A 432 -3.89 -0.31 -4.61
N THR A 433 -2.83 -0.53 -3.81
CA THR A 433 -1.86 0.53 -3.45
C THR A 433 -1.08 1.02 -4.66
N GLY A 434 -0.69 0.12 -5.56
CA GLY A 434 -0.05 0.50 -6.82
C GLY A 434 -0.97 1.34 -7.72
N LYS A 435 -2.28 1.02 -7.79
CA LYS A 435 -3.26 1.83 -8.50
C LYS A 435 -3.51 3.17 -7.81
N GLY A 436 -3.52 3.18 -6.47
CA GLY A 436 -3.56 4.42 -5.69
C GLY A 436 -2.41 5.35 -6.03
N ALA A 437 -1.18 4.85 -6.04
CA ALA A 437 0.00 5.63 -6.40
C ALA A 437 -0.07 6.20 -7.83
N GLU A 438 -0.60 5.43 -8.81
CA GLU A 438 -0.87 5.95 -10.18
C GLU A 438 -1.89 7.10 -10.21
N LEU A 439 -2.77 7.18 -9.21
CA LEU A 439 -3.79 8.22 -9.06
C LEU A 439 -3.37 9.33 -8.08
N GLY A 440 -2.10 9.40 -7.69
CA GLY A 440 -1.59 10.36 -6.72
C GLY A 440 -2.04 10.10 -5.28
N ILE A 441 -2.54 8.89 -4.96
CA ILE A 441 -3.01 8.49 -3.63
C ILE A 441 -1.98 7.54 -3.03
N LEU A 442 -1.19 8.03 -2.09
CA LEU A 442 -0.16 7.24 -1.40
C LEU A 442 -0.72 6.65 -0.10
N ILE A 443 -0.79 5.35 -0.03
CA ILE A 443 -1.34 4.61 1.11
C ILE A 443 -0.18 3.96 1.86
N LYS A 444 0.03 4.31 3.13
CA LYS A 444 1.16 3.83 3.95
C LYS A 444 1.02 2.39 4.42
N SER A 445 -0.20 1.87 4.52
CA SER A 445 -0.40 0.54 5.08
C SER A 445 -1.65 -0.15 4.54
N GLY A 446 -1.62 -1.49 4.52
CA GLY A 446 -2.82 -2.28 4.25
C GLY A 446 -3.91 -2.10 5.32
N GLU A 447 -3.52 -1.73 6.54
CA GLU A 447 -4.43 -1.41 7.64
C GLU A 447 -5.17 -0.09 7.38
N ALA A 448 -4.47 0.96 6.93
CA ALA A 448 -5.07 2.23 6.52
C ALA A 448 -6.13 2.02 5.43
N LEU A 449 -5.81 1.17 4.44
CA LEU A 449 -6.75 0.81 3.37
C LEU A 449 -8.01 0.12 3.94
N GLU A 450 -7.87 -0.79 4.90
CA GLU A 450 -9.01 -1.47 5.52
C GLU A 450 -9.83 -0.54 6.39
N LYS A 451 -9.19 0.31 7.20
CA LYS A 451 -9.86 1.32 8.04
C LYS A 451 -10.62 2.33 7.20
N LEU A 452 -10.04 2.82 6.10
CA LEU A 452 -10.71 3.77 5.19
C LEU A 452 -12.02 3.21 4.60
N ASN A 453 -12.10 1.90 4.37
CA ASN A 453 -13.35 1.26 3.94
C ASN A 453 -14.46 1.31 5.01
N GLN A 454 -14.10 1.46 6.28
CA GLN A 454 -15.04 1.43 7.43
C GLN A 454 -15.45 2.82 7.90
N ILE A 455 -14.91 3.89 7.31
CA ILE A 455 -15.17 5.26 7.70
C ILE A 455 -16.65 5.62 7.49
N ASP A 456 -17.26 6.19 8.51
CA ASP A 456 -18.61 6.74 8.52
C ASP A 456 -18.62 8.26 8.74
N THR A 457 -17.51 8.84 9.16
CA THR A 457 -17.37 10.25 9.52
C THR A 457 -16.06 10.80 8.98
N ILE A 458 -16.12 11.98 8.33
CA ILE A 458 -14.94 12.72 7.89
C ILE A 458 -14.92 14.09 8.55
N VAL A 459 -13.79 14.42 9.14
CA VAL A 459 -13.51 15.74 9.72
C VAL A 459 -12.53 16.45 8.79
N PHE A 460 -12.93 17.60 8.29
CA PHE A 460 -12.10 18.44 7.44
C PHE A 460 -11.51 19.60 8.23
N ASP A 461 -10.22 19.83 8.14
CA ASP A 461 -9.70 21.15 8.46
C ASP A 461 -10.25 22.17 7.46
N LYS A 462 -10.47 23.41 7.89
CA LYS A 462 -10.97 24.47 7.01
C LYS A 462 -9.85 24.96 6.07
N THR A 463 -8.76 25.45 6.65
CA THR A 463 -7.74 26.26 5.95
C THR A 463 -6.80 25.37 5.13
N GLY A 464 -6.64 25.70 3.83
CA GLY A 464 -5.79 24.90 2.95
C GLY A 464 -6.36 23.55 2.53
N THR A 465 -7.49 23.14 3.12
CA THR A 465 -8.22 21.89 2.82
C THR A 465 -9.51 22.18 2.06
N LEU A 466 -10.55 22.67 2.74
CA LEU A 466 -11.80 23.08 2.10
C LEU A 466 -11.69 24.40 1.35
N THR A 467 -10.70 25.20 1.72
CA THR A 467 -10.37 26.50 1.13
C THR A 467 -9.01 26.45 0.43
N GLU A 468 -8.70 27.48 -0.36
CA GLU A 468 -7.43 27.57 -1.09
C GLU A 468 -6.21 27.74 -0.16
N GLY A 469 -6.43 28.20 1.08
CA GLY A 469 -5.39 28.50 2.06
C GLY A 469 -4.64 29.79 1.79
N THR A 470 -5.07 30.54 0.79
CA THR A 470 -4.53 31.84 0.41
C THR A 470 -5.65 32.87 0.49
N PRO A 471 -5.60 33.84 1.43
CA PRO A 471 -6.58 34.91 1.50
C PRO A 471 -6.60 35.71 0.18
N LYS A 472 -7.78 36.12 -0.26
CA LYS A 472 -7.96 37.03 -1.39
C LYS A 472 -8.71 38.26 -0.96
N VAL A 473 -8.46 39.40 -1.60
CA VAL A 473 -9.23 40.62 -1.42
C VAL A 473 -10.63 40.38 -2.00
N ILE A 474 -11.66 40.52 -1.15
CA ILE A 474 -13.07 40.29 -1.57
C ILE A 474 -13.75 41.63 -1.90
N ASP A 475 -13.51 42.67 -1.07
CA ASP A 475 -14.07 43.98 -1.33
C ASP A 475 -13.23 45.06 -0.65
N ILE A 476 -13.26 46.25 -1.20
CA ILE A 476 -12.64 47.45 -0.67
C ILE A 476 -13.77 48.46 -0.37
N VAL A 477 -13.95 48.82 0.89
CA VAL A 477 -14.98 49.75 1.33
C VAL A 477 -14.35 51.07 1.64
N SER A 478 -14.65 52.08 0.83
CA SER A 478 -14.19 53.43 1.04
C SER A 478 -15.16 54.16 1.99
N LEU A 479 -14.63 54.74 3.04
CA LEU A 479 -15.38 55.62 3.99
C LEU A 479 -15.23 57.11 3.65
N THR A 480 -14.47 57.37 2.58
CA THR A 480 -14.17 58.72 2.09
C THR A 480 -14.42 58.79 0.58
N ASN A 481 -14.14 59.92 -0.06
CA ASN A 481 -14.30 60.05 -1.53
C ASN A 481 -13.09 59.52 -2.32
N ILE A 482 -12.27 58.67 -1.72
CA ILE A 482 -11.10 58.07 -2.39
C ILE A 482 -11.55 56.83 -3.18
N ASP A 483 -11.06 56.74 -4.41
CA ASP A 483 -11.37 55.61 -5.29
C ASP A 483 -10.81 54.29 -4.75
N LYS A 484 -11.47 53.19 -5.03
CA LYS A 484 -11.08 51.85 -4.58
C LYS A 484 -9.69 51.43 -5.08
N ASP A 485 -9.34 51.79 -6.30
CA ASP A 485 -8.03 51.44 -6.86
C ASP A 485 -6.90 52.26 -6.23
N GLU A 486 -7.21 53.49 -5.81
CA GLU A 486 -6.25 54.33 -5.06
C GLU A 486 -6.06 53.80 -3.62
N ILE A 487 -7.13 53.33 -2.97
CA ILE A 487 -7.05 52.64 -1.66
C ILE A 487 -6.19 51.41 -1.76
N LEU A 488 -6.43 50.58 -2.80
CA LEU A 488 -5.66 49.37 -3.04
C LEU A 488 -4.18 49.69 -3.31
N LYS A 489 -3.91 50.75 -4.07
CA LYS A 489 -2.56 51.24 -4.37
C LYS A 489 -1.81 51.64 -3.10
N ILE A 490 -2.43 52.45 -2.22
CA ILE A 490 -1.86 52.83 -0.94
C ILE A 490 -1.57 51.60 -0.06
N ALA A 491 -2.58 50.76 0.12
CA ALA A 491 -2.46 49.57 0.96
C ALA A 491 -1.40 48.59 0.44
N ALA A 492 -1.39 48.29 -0.87
CA ALA A 492 -0.41 47.42 -1.49
C ALA A 492 1.02 47.99 -1.40
N SER A 493 1.17 49.29 -1.56
CA SER A 493 2.47 49.95 -1.38
C SER A 493 3.02 49.75 0.03
N MET A 494 2.15 49.83 1.04
CA MET A 494 2.50 49.61 2.44
C MET A 494 2.91 48.14 2.72
N GLU A 495 2.37 47.17 1.97
CA GLU A 495 2.59 45.73 2.19
C GLU A 495 3.69 45.12 1.30
N VAL A 496 4.33 45.88 0.40
CA VAL A 496 5.44 45.40 -0.45
C VAL A 496 6.56 44.69 0.33
N SER A 497 6.85 45.18 1.54
CA SER A 497 7.89 44.64 2.42
C SER A 497 7.36 43.74 3.53
N SER A 498 6.07 43.35 3.47
CA SER A 498 5.41 42.53 4.49
C SER A 498 5.43 41.06 4.08
N GLU A 499 5.83 40.20 5.01
CA GLU A 499 5.74 38.73 4.84
C GLU A 499 4.39 38.17 5.32
N HIS A 500 3.49 39.03 5.80
CA HIS A 500 2.21 38.58 6.35
C HIS A 500 1.26 38.11 5.24
N PRO A 501 0.58 36.93 5.36
CA PRO A 501 -0.30 36.41 4.31
C PRO A 501 -1.39 37.37 3.83
N LEU A 502 -1.97 38.16 4.75
CA LEU A 502 -2.98 39.17 4.41
C LEU A 502 -2.39 40.33 3.61
N GLY A 503 -1.19 40.77 3.96
CA GLY A 503 -0.48 41.81 3.22
C GLY A 503 -0.12 41.36 1.81
N LYS A 504 0.37 40.13 1.68
CA LYS A 504 0.65 39.51 0.38
C LYS A 504 -0.60 39.46 -0.50
N ALA A 505 -1.77 39.14 0.05
CA ALA A 505 -3.02 39.11 -0.71
C ALA A 505 -3.40 40.49 -1.27
N VAL A 506 -3.18 41.58 -0.50
CA VAL A 506 -3.41 42.95 -0.95
C VAL A 506 -2.40 43.37 -2.05
N TYR A 507 -1.15 42.94 -1.90
CA TYR A 507 -0.12 43.18 -2.91
C TYR A 507 -0.40 42.44 -4.21
N ASP A 508 -0.76 41.14 -4.12
CA ASP A 508 -1.04 40.31 -5.29
C ASP A 508 -2.27 40.84 -6.07
N GLU A 509 -3.33 41.29 -5.39
CA GLU A 509 -4.50 41.94 -6.02
C GLU A 509 -4.12 43.20 -6.80
N ALA A 510 -3.25 44.04 -6.23
CA ALA A 510 -2.76 45.22 -6.93
C ALA A 510 -1.93 44.88 -8.15
N LYS A 511 -1.13 43.82 -8.06
CA LYS A 511 -0.30 43.32 -9.17
C LYS A 511 -1.16 42.75 -10.31
N GLU A 512 -2.21 41.97 -10.00
CA GLU A 512 -3.17 41.44 -10.98
C GLU A 512 -3.88 42.57 -11.74
N LYS A 513 -4.18 43.69 -11.05
CA LYS A 513 -4.78 44.90 -11.65
C LYS A 513 -3.76 45.79 -12.35
N ASN A 514 -2.48 45.40 -12.38
CA ASN A 514 -1.39 46.20 -12.95
C ASN A 514 -1.29 47.63 -12.37
N ILE A 515 -1.51 47.79 -11.07
CA ILE A 515 -1.46 49.10 -10.38
C ILE A 515 0.03 49.46 -10.07
N ASN A 516 0.47 50.60 -10.48
CA ASN A 516 1.80 51.11 -10.15
C ASN A 516 1.84 51.58 -8.70
N LEU A 517 2.73 51.00 -7.89
CA LEU A 517 2.83 51.25 -6.46
C LEU A 517 3.60 52.54 -6.16
N TYR A 518 3.34 53.10 -4.96
CA TYR A 518 4.07 54.23 -4.42
C TYR A 518 5.37 53.80 -3.73
N ASP A 519 6.33 54.71 -3.65
CA ASP A 519 7.53 54.56 -2.80
C ASP A 519 7.20 54.93 -1.36
N VAL A 520 7.42 53.96 -0.41
CA VAL A 520 7.09 54.12 1.00
C VAL A 520 8.32 54.48 1.80
N LYS A 521 8.26 55.59 2.52
CA LYS A 521 9.30 56.05 3.44
C LYS A 521 8.90 55.76 4.90
N ASN A 522 9.89 55.76 5.78
CA ASN A 522 9.66 55.57 7.22
C ASN A 522 8.81 54.36 7.59
N PHE A 523 8.99 53.23 6.86
CA PHE A 523 8.25 52.01 7.06
C PHE A 523 8.56 51.37 8.41
N LEU A 524 7.50 51.05 9.19
CA LEU A 524 7.59 50.39 10.47
C LEU A 524 6.55 49.26 10.54
N SER A 525 7.00 48.04 10.70
CA SER A 525 6.13 46.88 10.97
C SER A 525 6.00 46.65 12.47
N ILE A 526 4.76 46.53 12.95
CA ILE A 526 4.41 46.26 14.36
C ILE A 526 3.79 44.88 14.46
N SER A 527 4.54 43.96 15.03
CA SER A 527 4.14 42.56 15.12
C SER A 527 2.75 42.40 15.75
N GLY A 528 1.86 41.65 15.06
CA GLY A 528 0.49 41.37 15.51
C GLY A 528 -0.47 42.57 15.45
N ARG A 529 -0.06 43.71 14.84
CA ARG A 529 -0.91 44.92 14.74
C ARG A 529 -1.06 45.44 13.31
N GLY A 530 0.04 45.51 12.53
CA GLY A 530 0.04 46.02 11.17
C GLY A 530 1.27 46.83 10.85
N VAL A 531 1.20 47.72 9.84
CA VAL A 531 2.30 48.50 9.31
C VAL A 531 1.98 50.00 9.32
N ILE A 532 3.01 50.81 9.48
CA ILE A 532 2.98 52.25 9.41
C ILE A 532 3.98 52.68 8.36
N GLY A 533 3.64 53.64 7.53
CA GLY A 533 4.56 54.19 6.50
C GLY A 533 4.10 55.57 6.03
N GLU A 534 5.01 56.20 5.26
CA GLU A 534 4.79 57.54 4.71
C GLU A 534 4.81 57.50 3.18
N ILE A 535 3.74 57.94 2.55
CA ILE A 535 3.58 58.04 1.11
C ILE A 535 3.28 59.51 0.77
N GLU A 536 4.10 60.13 -0.12
CA GLU A 536 3.96 61.50 -0.53
C GLU A 536 3.85 62.50 0.66
N ALA A 537 4.68 62.31 1.69
CA ALA A 537 4.73 63.08 2.92
C ALA A 537 3.43 62.99 3.78
N LYS A 538 2.56 62.03 3.56
CA LYS A 538 1.43 61.65 4.41
C LYS A 538 1.66 60.34 5.11
N LYS A 539 1.40 60.29 6.38
CA LYS A 539 1.49 59.06 7.17
C LYS A 539 0.22 58.24 7.04
N TYR A 540 0.39 56.95 6.79
CA TYR A 540 -0.70 55.97 6.73
C TYR A 540 -0.46 54.86 7.74
N LEU A 541 -1.55 54.32 8.23
CA LEU A 541 -1.60 53.14 9.11
C LEU A 541 -2.46 52.07 8.45
N LEU A 542 -1.92 50.87 8.35
CA LEU A 542 -2.62 49.72 7.78
C LEU A 542 -2.53 48.55 8.76
N GLY A 543 -3.67 48.09 9.30
CA GLY A 543 -3.63 46.99 10.25
C GLY A 543 -4.97 46.75 10.97
N ASN A 544 -4.88 46.19 12.18
CA ASN A 544 -6.07 45.90 13.00
C ASN A 544 -6.55 47.05 13.85
N LYS A 545 -7.74 46.90 14.53
CA LYS A 545 -8.31 47.92 15.40
C LYS A 545 -7.36 48.43 16.48
N LYS A 546 -6.48 47.54 17.01
CA LYS A 546 -5.51 47.92 18.06
C LYS A 546 -4.48 48.93 17.54
N LEU A 547 -3.99 48.73 16.32
CA LEU A 547 -3.02 49.69 15.71
C LEU A 547 -3.61 51.11 15.64
N LEU A 548 -4.87 51.23 15.22
CA LEU A 548 -5.52 52.51 15.02
C LEU A 548 -5.83 53.18 16.38
N LEU A 549 -6.35 52.41 17.36
CA LEU A 549 -6.61 52.93 18.71
C LEU A 549 -5.32 53.42 19.40
N ASP A 550 -4.22 52.72 19.27
CA ASP A 550 -2.92 53.11 19.84
C ASP A 550 -2.39 54.41 19.20
N ASN A 551 -2.82 54.74 17.97
CA ASN A 551 -2.52 55.99 17.28
C ASN A 551 -3.65 57.02 17.39
N ASN A 552 -4.54 56.92 18.40
CA ASN A 552 -5.60 57.85 18.72
C ASN A 552 -6.77 57.97 17.71
N ILE A 553 -6.89 57.05 16.77
CA ILE A 553 -8.05 57.01 15.86
C ILE A 553 -9.17 56.26 16.55
N LYS A 554 -10.22 56.99 17.01
CA LYS A 554 -11.29 56.45 17.84
C LYS A 554 -12.54 56.06 17.06
N ASP A 555 -12.82 56.74 15.95
CA ASP A 555 -13.98 56.44 15.12
C ASP A 555 -13.59 55.36 14.10
N LEU A 556 -13.95 54.12 14.42
CA LEU A 556 -13.60 52.94 13.63
C LEU A 556 -14.77 52.43 12.78
N HIS A 557 -15.91 53.12 12.73
CA HIS A 557 -17.12 52.64 12.00
C HIS A 557 -17.48 51.17 12.33
N GLU A 558 -17.46 50.81 13.61
CA GLU A 558 -17.55 49.40 14.07
C GLU A 558 -18.79 48.67 13.56
N GLU A 559 -19.94 49.33 13.45
CA GLU A 559 -21.18 48.72 12.94
C GLU A 559 -21.03 48.25 11.49
N GLU A 560 -20.31 49.00 10.68
CA GLU A 560 -20.09 48.69 9.26
C GLU A 560 -19.08 47.56 9.09
N ILE A 561 -17.96 47.63 9.80
CA ILE A 561 -16.96 46.56 9.83
C ILE A 561 -17.54 45.25 10.32
N HIS A 562 -18.37 45.33 11.39
CA HIS A 562 -19.00 44.15 11.98
C HIS A 562 -19.92 43.40 11.00
N LYS A 563 -20.59 44.09 10.07
CA LYS A 563 -21.38 43.44 9.00
C LYS A 563 -20.56 42.50 8.12
N TYR A 564 -19.33 42.90 7.80
CA TYR A 564 -18.42 42.05 6.98
C TYR A 564 -17.78 40.94 7.81
N GLU A 565 -17.43 41.23 9.07
CA GLU A 565 -16.95 40.22 10.01
C GLU A 565 -18.01 39.12 10.26
N LEU A 566 -19.28 39.47 10.31
CA LEU A 566 -20.41 38.51 10.39
C LEU A 566 -20.53 37.61 9.14
N GLN A 567 -19.98 38.03 7.99
CA GLN A 567 -19.94 37.24 6.77
C GLN A 567 -18.70 36.35 6.70
N GLY A 568 -17.86 36.29 7.75
CA GLY A 568 -16.67 35.48 7.77
C GLY A 568 -15.46 36.13 7.08
N LYS A 569 -15.48 37.45 6.88
CA LYS A 569 -14.40 38.17 6.25
C LYS A 569 -13.44 38.76 7.29
N THR A 570 -12.16 38.70 7.05
CA THR A 570 -11.14 39.41 7.84
C THR A 570 -11.03 40.84 7.31
N THR A 571 -10.98 41.84 8.19
CA THR A 571 -10.86 43.22 7.79
C THR A 571 -9.49 43.78 8.13
N ILE A 572 -8.84 44.45 7.18
CA ILE A 572 -7.65 45.30 7.38
C ILE A 572 -8.09 46.76 7.24
N LEU A 573 -7.73 47.58 8.21
CA LEU A 573 -8.14 48.97 8.29
C LEU A 573 -7.02 49.88 7.76
N LEU A 574 -7.36 50.77 6.84
CA LEU A 574 -6.43 51.81 6.32
C LEU A 574 -6.88 53.20 6.89
N ALA A 575 -5.95 53.87 7.55
CA ALA A 575 -6.21 55.19 8.14
C ALA A 575 -5.03 56.14 7.77
N ASP A 576 -5.34 57.43 7.80
CA ASP A 576 -4.37 58.50 7.90
C ASP A 576 -4.08 58.89 9.36
N GLU A 577 -3.46 60.05 9.60
CA GLU A 577 -3.15 60.52 10.95
C GLU A 577 -4.41 60.94 11.74
N GLU A 578 -5.52 61.19 11.07
CA GLU A 578 -6.71 61.77 11.68
C GLU A 578 -7.92 60.82 11.77
N LYS A 579 -8.08 59.97 10.73
CA LYS A 579 -9.31 59.16 10.59
C LYS A 579 -9.13 57.88 9.83
N LEU A 580 -10.07 56.98 9.98
CA LEU A 580 -10.22 55.79 9.15
C LEU A 580 -10.64 56.21 7.72
N ILE A 581 -9.89 55.79 6.73
CA ILE A 581 -10.14 56.09 5.32
C ILE A 581 -10.94 54.99 4.65
N ALA A 582 -10.58 53.77 4.90
CA ALA A 582 -11.15 52.58 4.26
C ALA A 582 -10.89 51.32 5.08
N PHE A 583 -11.59 50.27 4.74
CA PHE A 583 -11.20 48.91 5.14
C PHE A 583 -11.24 47.98 3.97
N ILE A 584 -10.32 47.04 3.96
CA ILE A 584 -10.16 45.97 2.94
C ILE A 584 -10.64 44.68 3.57
N THR A 585 -11.54 43.98 2.90
CA THR A 585 -12.07 42.73 3.39
C THR A 585 -11.40 41.59 2.64
N LEU A 586 -10.87 40.62 3.38
CA LEU A 586 -10.23 39.44 2.86
C LEU A 586 -10.96 38.19 3.35
N ALA A 587 -10.99 37.17 2.52
CA ALA A 587 -11.46 35.87 2.94
C ALA A 587 -10.65 34.77 2.26
N ASP A 588 -10.54 33.65 2.93
CA ASP A 588 -10.02 32.44 2.31
C ASP A 588 -11.11 31.81 1.43
N VAL A 589 -10.79 31.64 0.16
CA VAL A 589 -11.76 31.27 -0.87
C VAL A 589 -12.06 29.77 -0.78
N VAL A 590 -13.33 29.43 -0.67
CA VAL A 590 -13.79 28.04 -0.70
C VAL A 590 -13.54 27.45 -2.08
N ARG A 591 -12.94 26.27 -2.14
CA ARG A 591 -12.71 25.55 -3.40
C ARG A 591 -14.04 25.11 -4.00
N ASN A 592 -14.17 25.25 -5.31
CA ASN A 592 -15.40 24.82 -6.01
C ASN A 592 -15.63 23.31 -5.88
N GLU A 593 -14.56 22.53 -5.92
CA GLU A 593 -14.54 21.06 -5.79
C GLU A 593 -15.04 20.59 -4.42
N SER A 594 -14.91 21.43 -3.36
CA SER A 594 -15.36 21.08 -2.01
C SER A 594 -16.86 20.82 -1.95
N LEU A 595 -17.67 21.60 -2.67
CA LEU A 595 -19.12 21.42 -2.73
C LEU A 595 -19.48 20.06 -3.37
N GLU A 596 -18.82 19.72 -4.46
CA GLU A 596 -19.08 18.45 -5.15
C GLU A 596 -18.62 17.25 -4.33
N LEU A 597 -17.47 17.35 -3.66
CA LEU A 597 -16.99 16.34 -2.73
C LEU A 597 -18.01 16.07 -1.60
N ILE A 598 -18.46 17.11 -0.91
CA ILE A 598 -19.42 16.96 0.20
C ILE A 598 -20.72 16.30 -0.28
N LYS A 599 -21.24 16.70 -1.46
CA LYS A 599 -22.41 16.04 -2.07
C LYS A 599 -22.17 14.55 -2.35
N LYS A 600 -20.98 14.17 -2.85
CA LYS A 600 -20.62 12.77 -3.11
C LYS A 600 -20.53 11.97 -1.82
N LEU A 601 -19.92 12.52 -0.77
CA LEU A 601 -19.80 11.89 0.55
C LEU A 601 -21.16 11.64 1.19
N LYS A 602 -22.07 12.63 1.12
CA LYS A 602 -23.45 12.48 1.63
C LYS A 602 -24.24 11.36 0.93
N LYS A 603 -24.06 11.20 -0.39
CA LYS A 603 -24.69 10.08 -1.12
C LYS A 603 -24.21 8.71 -0.63
N GLU A 604 -23.00 8.64 -0.09
CA GLU A 604 -22.41 7.42 0.49
C GLU A 604 -22.70 7.27 2.00
N ASN A 605 -23.59 8.11 2.56
CA ASN A 605 -23.95 8.15 3.99
C ASN A 605 -22.76 8.42 4.92
N ILE A 606 -21.77 9.18 4.47
CA ILE A 606 -20.61 9.61 5.26
C ILE A 606 -20.95 10.98 5.84
N LYS A 607 -20.90 11.12 7.16
CA LYS A 607 -21.10 12.39 7.87
C LYS A 607 -19.88 13.28 7.74
N THR A 608 -20.11 14.57 7.57
CA THR A 608 -19.06 15.56 7.36
C THR A 608 -19.03 16.59 8.46
N TYR A 609 -17.85 16.84 9.01
CA TYR A 609 -17.58 17.84 10.03
C TYR A 609 -16.53 18.81 9.53
N MET A 610 -16.67 20.09 9.85
CA MET A 610 -15.61 21.08 9.63
C MET A 610 -14.98 21.44 10.97
N LEU A 611 -13.66 21.38 11.06
CA LEU A 611 -12.87 21.74 12.23
C LEU A 611 -12.10 23.01 11.93
N THR A 612 -12.22 24.04 12.78
CA THR A 612 -11.60 25.35 12.55
C THR A 612 -11.31 26.10 13.85
N GLY A 613 -10.28 26.95 13.83
CA GLY A 613 -10.02 27.94 14.87
C GLY A 613 -10.87 29.21 14.77
N ASP A 614 -11.65 29.38 13.69
CA ASP A 614 -12.53 30.52 13.52
C ASP A 614 -13.67 30.53 14.54
N ASN A 615 -14.31 31.69 14.69
CA ASN A 615 -15.53 31.78 15.47
C ASN A 615 -16.69 30.96 14.88
N GLU A 616 -17.58 30.50 15.73
CA GLU A 616 -18.67 29.60 15.35
C GLU A 616 -19.57 30.15 14.24
N ARG A 617 -19.84 31.46 14.25
CA ARG A 617 -20.73 32.10 13.25
C ARG A 617 -20.14 32.04 11.85
N THR A 618 -18.88 32.45 11.72
CA THR A 618 -18.13 32.37 10.45
C THR A 618 -18.06 30.95 9.92
N ALA A 619 -17.75 30.02 10.79
CA ALA A 619 -17.65 28.61 10.45
C ALA A 619 -19.00 28.04 9.97
N ARG A 620 -20.11 28.38 10.60
CA ARG A 620 -21.46 27.95 10.18
C ARG A 620 -21.84 28.44 8.80
N VAL A 621 -21.52 29.70 8.47
CA VAL A 621 -21.82 30.26 7.13
C VAL A 621 -21.10 29.45 6.03
N ILE A 622 -19.86 29.11 6.24
CA ILE A 622 -19.07 28.28 5.29
C ILE A 622 -19.65 26.87 5.20
N ALA A 623 -19.96 26.26 6.35
CA ALA A 623 -20.51 24.92 6.43
C ALA A 623 -21.87 24.80 5.72
N GLU A 624 -22.77 25.77 5.90
CA GLU A 624 -24.06 25.83 5.21
C GLU A 624 -23.90 25.99 3.72
N LYS A 625 -22.96 26.84 3.26
CA LYS A 625 -22.65 27.00 1.82
C LYS A 625 -22.13 25.71 1.18
N LEU A 626 -21.33 24.94 1.90
CA LEU A 626 -20.80 23.65 1.45
C LEU A 626 -21.77 22.49 1.68
N GLY A 627 -22.75 22.67 2.55
CA GLY A 627 -23.68 21.62 2.97
C GLY A 627 -23.03 20.62 3.95
N ILE A 628 -22.06 21.02 4.75
CA ILE A 628 -21.43 20.20 5.81
C ILE A 628 -22.44 19.97 6.92
N ASP A 629 -22.41 18.77 7.56
CA ASP A 629 -23.44 18.37 8.52
C ASP A 629 -23.30 19.07 9.87
N ASP A 630 -22.06 19.33 10.34
CA ASP A 630 -21.81 20.00 11.61
C ASP A 630 -20.44 20.69 11.64
N VAL A 631 -20.24 21.57 12.63
CA VAL A 631 -19.06 22.40 12.78
C VAL A 631 -18.49 22.29 14.19
N ILE A 632 -17.18 22.20 14.29
CA ILE A 632 -16.42 22.28 15.53
C ILE A 632 -15.51 23.51 15.41
N ALA A 633 -15.96 24.63 15.97
CA ALA A 633 -15.32 25.94 15.87
C ALA A 633 -14.50 26.29 17.13
N GLU A 634 -13.71 27.37 17.05
CA GLU A 634 -12.93 27.93 18.16
C GLU A 634 -11.92 26.92 18.77
N VAL A 635 -11.40 26.01 17.96
CA VAL A 635 -10.47 24.97 18.41
C VAL A 635 -9.02 25.39 18.19
N SER A 636 -8.23 25.36 19.27
CA SER A 636 -6.78 25.58 19.15
C SER A 636 -6.11 24.43 18.38
N PRO A 637 -4.96 24.66 17.72
CA PRO A 637 -4.22 23.59 17.05
C PRO A 637 -3.94 22.39 17.96
N GLU A 638 -3.62 22.66 19.23
CA GLU A 638 -3.31 21.65 20.23
C GLU A 638 -4.54 20.83 20.68
N ASP A 639 -5.75 21.37 20.53
CA ASP A 639 -6.99 20.71 20.96
C ASP A 639 -7.72 19.96 19.82
N LYS A 640 -7.28 20.13 18.56
CA LYS A 640 -7.90 19.45 17.40
C LYS A 640 -7.96 17.93 17.60
N TYR A 641 -6.87 17.32 18.12
CA TYR A 641 -6.85 15.88 18.36
C TYR A 641 -7.88 15.42 19.39
N LYS A 642 -8.17 16.27 20.42
CA LYS A 642 -9.18 15.94 21.44
C LYS A 642 -10.57 15.83 20.83
N LYS A 643 -10.89 16.73 19.88
CA LYS A 643 -12.18 16.70 19.17
C LYS A 643 -12.33 15.47 18.29
N VAL A 644 -11.28 15.04 17.61
CA VAL A 644 -11.28 13.77 16.86
C VAL A 644 -11.51 12.60 17.82
N LYS A 645 -10.82 12.59 18.96
CA LYS A 645 -10.96 11.55 19.99
C LYS A 645 -12.39 11.50 20.59
N GLU A 646 -13.01 12.66 20.87
CA GLU A 646 -14.39 12.75 21.35
C GLU A 646 -15.38 12.08 20.35
N LEU A 647 -15.18 12.28 19.03
CA LEU A 647 -15.99 11.63 17.99
C LEU A 647 -15.78 10.11 17.97
N GLN A 648 -14.54 9.64 18.15
CA GLN A 648 -14.21 8.22 18.23
C GLN A 648 -14.82 7.56 19.47
N GLU A 649 -14.82 8.26 20.63
CA GLU A 649 -15.44 7.78 21.87
C GLU A 649 -16.96 7.65 21.75
N GLN A 650 -17.60 8.41 20.84
CA GLN A 650 -19.01 8.24 20.46
C GLN A 650 -19.23 7.03 19.55
N GLY A 651 -18.21 6.24 19.26
CA GLY A 651 -18.28 5.04 18.40
C GLY A 651 -18.19 5.32 16.89
N LYS A 652 -17.88 6.56 16.47
CA LYS A 652 -17.72 6.91 15.07
C LYS A 652 -16.36 6.43 14.54
N LYS A 653 -16.33 6.06 13.25
CA LYS A 653 -15.10 5.76 12.53
C LYS A 653 -14.65 6.99 11.75
N VAL A 654 -13.63 7.67 12.28
CA VAL A 654 -13.26 9.02 11.88
C VAL A 654 -12.08 9.01 10.91
N ALA A 655 -12.25 9.64 9.74
CA ALA A 655 -11.12 10.13 8.95
C ALA A 655 -10.90 11.62 9.21
N MET A 656 -9.66 12.03 9.43
CA MET A 656 -9.25 13.45 9.51
C MET A 656 -8.55 13.85 8.23
N VAL A 657 -8.93 14.98 7.65
CA VAL A 657 -8.34 15.53 6.43
C VAL A 657 -7.77 16.91 6.74
N GLY A 658 -6.49 17.12 6.45
CA GLY A 658 -5.77 18.36 6.70
C GLY A 658 -4.54 18.54 5.81
N ASP A 659 -3.76 19.61 6.03
CA ASP A 659 -2.53 19.91 5.28
C ASP A 659 -1.28 19.21 5.84
N GLY A 660 -1.38 18.61 7.02
CA GLY A 660 -0.31 17.87 7.69
C GLY A 660 0.69 18.72 8.49
N ILE A 661 0.65 20.04 8.40
CA ILE A 661 1.60 20.90 9.11
C ILE A 661 1.09 21.21 10.53
N ASN A 662 -0.12 21.74 10.62
CA ASN A 662 -0.75 22.12 11.90
C ASN A 662 -1.62 21.01 12.48
N ASP A 663 -2.01 20.04 11.67
CA ASP A 663 -3.01 19.02 12.01
C ASP A 663 -2.38 17.67 12.34
N SER A 664 -1.05 17.55 12.36
CA SER A 664 -0.33 16.28 12.58
C SER A 664 -0.86 15.49 13.79
N PRO A 665 -1.13 16.07 14.96
CA PRO A 665 -1.67 15.32 16.09
C PRO A 665 -3.10 14.81 15.85
N ALA A 666 -3.94 15.58 15.15
CA ALA A 666 -5.30 15.19 14.81
C ALA A 666 -5.35 14.10 13.73
N LEU A 667 -4.46 14.19 12.73
CA LEU A 667 -4.27 13.18 11.69
C LEU A 667 -3.83 11.84 12.30
N ALA A 668 -2.87 11.89 13.23
CA ALA A 668 -2.37 10.69 13.93
C ALA A 668 -3.42 10.07 14.87
N GLN A 669 -4.30 10.89 15.47
CA GLN A 669 -5.36 10.43 16.37
C GLN A 669 -6.50 9.73 15.61
N ALA A 670 -6.85 10.18 14.41
CA ALA A 670 -7.97 9.65 13.63
C ALA A 670 -7.80 8.14 13.33
N ASP A 671 -8.92 7.44 13.02
CA ASP A 671 -8.83 6.06 12.50
C ASP A 671 -8.07 6.03 11.17
N VAL A 672 -8.19 7.09 10.36
CA VAL A 672 -7.39 7.33 9.15
C VAL A 672 -7.06 8.81 9.02
N GLY A 673 -5.79 9.16 9.07
CA GLY A 673 -5.30 10.50 8.72
C GLY A 673 -5.05 10.63 7.22
N MET A 674 -5.58 11.68 6.59
CA MET A 674 -5.39 11.99 5.17
C MET A 674 -4.80 13.38 5.01
N ALA A 675 -3.60 13.49 4.44
CA ALA A 675 -2.95 14.78 4.17
C ALA A 675 -3.08 15.16 2.69
N ILE A 676 -3.40 16.45 2.43
CA ILE A 676 -3.58 16.98 1.07
C ILE A 676 -2.40 17.88 0.69
N GLY A 677 -1.96 17.80 -0.56
CA GLY A 677 -1.36 18.86 -1.35
C GLY A 677 0.12 19.13 -1.17
N SER A 678 0.83 18.55 -0.23
CA SER A 678 2.27 18.78 -0.19
C SER A 678 3.02 17.51 0.18
N GLY A 679 3.92 17.09 -0.70
CA GLY A 679 4.94 16.10 -0.35
C GLY A 679 5.92 16.63 0.72
N THR A 680 5.42 17.38 1.73
CA THR A 680 6.21 17.77 2.89
C THR A 680 6.49 16.53 3.73
N ASP A 681 7.70 16.45 4.26
CA ASP A 681 8.13 15.33 5.09
C ASP A 681 7.18 15.13 6.29
N ILE A 682 6.68 16.23 6.88
CA ILE A 682 5.76 16.22 8.02
C ILE A 682 4.40 15.59 7.64
N ALA A 683 3.81 15.95 6.50
CA ALA A 683 2.56 15.36 6.03
C ALA A 683 2.74 13.87 5.72
N ILE A 684 3.88 13.51 5.11
CA ILE A 684 4.25 12.13 4.83
C ILE A 684 4.41 11.32 6.13
N GLU A 685 4.94 11.90 7.20
CA GLU A 685 5.14 11.18 8.46
C GLU A 685 3.84 11.00 9.26
N SER A 686 2.97 12.00 9.29
CA SER A 686 1.82 12.05 10.20
C SER A 686 0.57 11.36 9.66
N ALA A 687 0.33 11.37 8.33
CA ALA A 687 -0.89 10.83 7.74
C ALA A 687 -0.74 9.35 7.35
N ASP A 688 -1.85 8.60 7.37
CA ASP A 688 -1.95 7.24 6.83
C ASP A 688 -2.06 7.21 5.31
N ILE A 689 -2.65 8.26 4.74
CA ILE A 689 -2.84 8.44 3.31
C ILE A 689 -2.39 9.85 2.93
N VAL A 690 -1.56 9.96 1.89
CA VAL A 690 -1.11 11.23 1.35
C VAL A 690 -1.66 11.41 -0.05
N LEU A 691 -2.34 12.53 -0.29
CA LEU A 691 -2.91 12.92 -1.57
C LEU A 691 -1.97 13.95 -2.22
N MET A 692 -1.31 13.56 -3.30
CA MET A 692 -0.21 14.32 -3.89
C MET A 692 -0.65 15.56 -4.69
N GLY A 693 -1.86 15.55 -5.22
CA GLY A 693 -2.43 16.68 -5.94
C GLY A 693 -3.16 17.65 -5.02
N LYS A 694 -3.52 18.82 -5.58
CA LYS A 694 -4.36 19.81 -4.89
C LYS A 694 -5.86 19.51 -5.03
N ASP A 695 -6.22 18.54 -5.88
CA ASP A 695 -7.61 18.16 -6.11
C ASP A 695 -8.18 17.40 -4.91
N ILE A 696 -9.10 18.04 -4.22
CA ILE A 696 -9.78 17.47 -3.04
C ILE A 696 -10.72 16.29 -3.40
N GLU A 697 -11.13 16.13 -4.66
CA GLU A 697 -11.92 14.99 -5.12
C GLU A 697 -11.17 13.66 -5.01
N THR A 698 -9.86 13.70 -4.94
CA THR A 698 -9.02 12.52 -4.70
C THR A 698 -9.34 11.81 -3.39
N ILE A 699 -9.89 12.51 -2.39
CA ILE A 699 -10.41 11.91 -1.14
C ILE A 699 -11.50 10.87 -1.45
N PHE A 700 -12.47 11.26 -2.27
CA PHE A 700 -13.57 10.36 -2.66
C PHE A 700 -13.06 9.18 -3.49
N THR A 701 -12.09 9.44 -4.37
CA THR A 701 -11.41 8.40 -5.16
C THR A 701 -10.67 7.42 -4.26
N ALA A 702 -9.99 7.89 -3.20
CA ALA A 702 -9.32 7.05 -2.21
C ALA A 702 -10.30 6.13 -1.47
N ILE A 703 -11.45 6.66 -1.04
CA ILE A 703 -12.52 5.88 -0.38
C ILE A 703 -13.06 4.79 -1.33
N ARG A 704 -13.35 5.15 -2.59
CA ARG A 704 -13.81 4.19 -3.61
C ARG A 704 -12.78 3.11 -3.89
N LEU A 705 -11.52 3.47 -4.00
CA LEU A 705 -10.40 2.53 -4.21
C LEU A 705 -10.27 1.56 -3.04
N SER A 706 -10.35 2.08 -1.81
CA SER A 706 -10.36 1.27 -0.58
C SER A 706 -11.50 0.25 -0.62
N ARG A 707 -12.73 0.69 -0.85
CA ARG A 707 -13.91 -0.17 -0.93
C ARG A 707 -13.78 -1.24 -2.02
N ALA A 708 -13.30 -0.84 -3.21
CA ALA A 708 -13.06 -1.76 -4.31
C ALA A 708 -11.99 -2.82 -3.96
N THR A 709 -10.93 -2.41 -3.28
CA THR A 709 -9.84 -3.31 -2.87
C THR A 709 -10.30 -4.28 -1.80
N ILE A 710 -11.02 -3.82 -0.77
CA ILE A 710 -11.55 -4.69 0.28
C ILE A 710 -12.61 -5.65 -0.26
N LYS A 711 -13.48 -5.19 -1.16
CA LYS A 711 -14.43 -6.07 -1.87
C LYS A 711 -13.69 -7.17 -2.65
N ASN A 712 -12.65 -6.81 -3.38
CA ASN A 712 -11.82 -7.76 -4.13
C ASN A 712 -11.14 -8.78 -3.20
N ILE A 713 -10.63 -8.35 -2.04
CA ILE A 713 -10.08 -9.25 -1.02
C ILE A 713 -11.14 -10.26 -0.55
N LYS A 714 -12.35 -9.79 -0.24
CA LYS A 714 -13.47 -10.66 0.20
C LYS A 714 -13.86 -11.67 -0.88
N GLU A 715 -13.93 -11.24 -2.15
CA GLU A 715 -14.17 -12.11 -3.30
C GLU A 715 -13.06 -13.16 -3.45
N ASN A 716 -11.79 -12.76 -3.32
CA ASN A 716 -10.66 -13.67 -3.39
C ASN A 716 -10.68 -14.72 -2.27
N LEU A 717 -10.97 -14.31 -1.03
CA LEU A 717 -11.10 -15.20 0.10
C LEU A 717 -12.28 -16.16 -0.08
N PHE A 718 -13.43 -15.67 -0.56
CA PHE A 718 -14.58 -16.53 -0.86
C PHE A 718 -14.21 -17.64 -1.85
N TRP A 719 -13.59 -17.31 -2.98
CA TRP A 719 -13.19 -18.30 -3.97
C TRP A 719 -12.14 -19.27 -3.43
N ALA A 720 -11.16 -18.76 -2.66
CA ALA A 720 -10.13 -19.60 -2.06
C ALA A 720 -10.69 -20.66 -1.10
N PHE A 721 -11.74 -20.33 -0.35
CA PHE A 721 -12.43 -21.29 0.53
C PHE A 721 -13.45 -22.16 -0.20
N PHE A 722 -14.17 -21.62 -1.17
CA PHE A 722 -15.23 -22.30 -1.89
C PHE A 722 -14.72 -23.58 -2.57
N TYR A 723 -13.60 -23.50 -3.29
CA TYR A 723 -12.99 -24.65 -3.94
C TYR A 723 -12.68 -25.78 -2.95
N ASN A 724 -12.14 -25.43 -1.80
CA ASN A 724 -11.78 -26.41 -0.77
C ASN A 724 -13.04 -26.97 -0.07
N THR A 725 -13.99 -26.13 0.30
CA THR A 725 -15.23 -26.53 1.00
C THR A 725 -16.08 -27.47 0.16
N CYS A 726 -16.20 -27.20 -1.14
CA CYS A 726 -16.92 -28.11 -2.05
C CYS A 726 -16.07 -29.34 -2.45
N GLY A 727 -14.77 -29.15 -2.61
CA GLY A 727 -13.89 -30.20 -3.10
C GLY A 727 -13.59 -31.30 -2.09
N ILE A 728 -13.45 -30.96 -0.81
CA ILE A 728 -13.14 -31.96 0.25
C ILE A 728 -14.23 -33.03 0.37
N PRO A 729 -15.54 -32.74 0.46
CA PRO A 729 -16.59 -33.76 0.46
C PRO A 729 -16.61 -34.62 -0.81
N ILE A 730 -16.41 -33.97 -1.97
CA ILE A 730 -16.37 -34.67 -3.26
C ILE A 730 -15.21 -35.68 -3.29
N ALA A 731 -14.00 -35.25 -2.87
CA ALA A 731 -12.82 -36.09 -2.74
C ALA A 731 -12.97 -37.15 -1.64
N GLY A 732 -13.73 -36.85 -0.59
CA GLY A 732 -14.04 -37.74 0.52
C GLY A 732 -14.97 -38.86 0.18
N GLY A 733 -15.42 -39.01 -1.07
CA GLY A 733 -16.23 -40.10 -1.56
C GLY A 733 -17.71 -39.77 -1.78
N LEU A 734 -18.15 -38.52 -1.54
CA LEU A 734 -19.51 -38.09 -1.82
C LEU A 734 -19.88 -38.32 -3.30
N LEU A 735 -18.95 -38.02 -4.20
CA LEU A 735 -19.12 -38.22 -5.64
C LEU A 735 -19.40 -39.72 -5.96
N TYR A 736 -18.68 -40.63 -5.28
CA TYR A 736 -18.84 -42.06 -5.47
C TYR A 736 -20.25 -42.55 -5.16
N LEU A 737 -20.87 -42.01 -4.11
CA LEU A 737 -22.25 -42.41 -3.70
C LEU A 737 -23.30 -42.11 -4.77
N PHE A 738 -23.06 -41.10 -5.62
CA PHE A 738 -24.02 -40.71 -6.67
C PHE A 738 -23.63 -41.20 -8.07
N THR A 739 -22.34 -41.34 -8.35
CA THR A 739 -21.86 -41.63 -9.72
C THR A 739 -21.14 -42.98 -9.85
N GLY A 740 -20.79 -43.63 -8.73
CA GLY A 740 -19.93 -44.81 -8.74
C GLY A 740 -18.45 -44.53 -9.06
N HIS A 741 -18.05 -43.24 -9.21
CA HIS A 741 -16.70 -42.84 -9.53
C HIS A 741 -16.06 -41.97 -8.44
N LEU A 742 -14.77 -42.18 -8.13
CA LEU A 742 -14.00 -41.34 -7.23
C LEU A 742 -13.47 -40.12 -7.99
N LEU A 743 -13.21 -39.04 -7.25
CA LEU A 743 -12.45 -37.92 -7.78
C LEU A 743 -11.00 -38.32 -8.07
N ASN A 744 -10.58 -38.19 -9.32
CA ASN A 744 -9.20 -38.45 -9.69
C ASN A 744 -8.26 -37.40 -9.05
N PRO A 745 -7.16 -37.81 -8.37
CA PRO A 745 -6.19 -36.91 -7.77
C PRO A 745 -5.56 -35.89 -8.74
N MET A 746 -5.46 -36.21 -10.03
CA MET A 746 -4.96 -35.28 -11.05
C MET A 746 -5.94 -34.11 -11.26
N ILE A 747 -7.25 -34.37 -11.28
CA ILE A 747 -8.30 -33.34 -11.42
C ILE A 747 -8.28 -32.47 -10.17
N ALA A 748 -8.11 -33.04 -8.98
CA ALA A 748 -7.96 -32.30 -7.75
C ALA A 748 -6.75 -31.33 -7.80
N GLY A 749 -5.60 -31.79 -8.34
CA GLY A 749 -4.41 -30.96 -8.53
C GLY A 749 -4.60 -29.82 -9.54
N LEU A 750 -5.30 -30.09 -10.64
CA LEU A 750 -5.63 -29.07 -11.64
C LEU A 750 -6.56 -28.00 -11.05
N ALA A 751 -7.63 -28.40 -10.36
CA ALA A 751 -8.57 -27.48 -9.70
C ALA A 751 -7.86 -26.57 -8.69
N MET A 752 -6.93 -27.13 -7.91
CA MET A 752 -6.09 -26.37 -7.00
C MET A 752 -5.22 -25.30 -7.73
N GLY A 753 -4.60 -25.67 -8.84
CA GLY A 753 -3.80 -24.72 -9.66
C GLY A 753 -4.69 -23.59 -10.21
N MET A 754 -5.88 -23.93 -10.71
CA MET A 754 -6.85 -22.97 -11.25
C MET A 754 -7.38 -22.01 -10.18
N SER A 755 -7.55 -22.45 -8.94
CA SER A 755 -7.94 -21.61 -7.81
C SER A 755 -6.97 -20.41 -7.64
N SER A 756 -5.66 -20.68 -7.67
CA SER A 756 -4.65 -19.60 -7.56
C SER A 756 -4.70 -18.62 -8.73
N VAL A 757 -4.91 -19.12 -9.95
CA VAL A 757 -5.06 -18.28 -11.15
C VAL A 757 -6.30 -17.40 -11.05
N SER A 758 -7.41 -17.93 -10.56
CA SER A 758 -8.67 -17.19 -10.38
C SER A 758 -8.51 -16.02 -9.42
N VAL A 759 -7.90 -16.26 -8.26
CA VAL A 759 -7.65 -15.22 -7.23
C VAL A 759 -6.77 -14.10 -7.79
N VAL A 760 -5.67 -14.44 -8.46
CA VAL A 760 -4.78 -13.43 -9.01
C VAL A 760 -5.42 -12.66 -10.17
N SER A 761 -6.16 -13.35 -11.04
CA SER A 761 -6.89 -12.70 -12.14
C SER A 761 -7.94 -11.71 -11.62
N ASN A 762 -8.64 -12.07 -10.53
CA ASN A 762 -9.58 -11.17 -9.87
C ASN A 762 -8.86 -9.96 -9.26
N ALA A 763 -7.72 -10.15 -8.58
CA ALA A 763 -6.95 -9.03 -8.03
C ALA A 763 -6.46 -8.07 -9.14
N LEU A 764 -6.04 -8.58 -10.29
CA LEU A 764 -5.60 -7.76 -11.43
C LEU A 764 -6.74 -6.92 -12.04
N ARG A 765 -8.02 -7.21 -11.78
CA ARG A 765 -9.15 -6.35 -12.19
C ARG A 765 -9.06 -4.95 -11.58
N LEU A 766 -8.45 -4.81 -10.39
CA LEU A 766 -8.23 -3.50 -9.75
C LEU A 766 -7.39 -2.55 -10.60
N LYS A 767 -6.55 -3.03 -11.51
CA LYS A 767 -5.83 -2.16 -12.48
C LYS A 767 -6.76 -1.35 -13.39
N ARG A 768 -8.00 -1.83 -13.58
CA ARG A 768 -9.01 -1.17 -14.40
C ARG A 768 -9.88 -0.19 -13.61
N PHE A 769 -9.58 0.02 -12.33
CA PHE A 769 -10.26 1.02 -11.51
C PHE A 769 -10.06 2.41 -12.12
N LYS A 770 -11.17 3.19 -12.22
CA LYS A 770 -11.23 4.55 -12.76
C LYS A 770 -11.70 5.52 -11.69
#